data_2e7a4140d9381c4141647a5ea1ebd5ee
#
_entry.id   2e7a4140d9381c4141647a5ea1ebd5ee
#
_cell.length_a   1.000
_cell.length_b   1.000
_cell.length_c   1.000
_cell.angle_alpha   90.00
_cell.angle_beta   90.00
_cell.angle_gamma   90.00
#
_symmetry.space_group_name_H-M   'P 1'
#
loop_
_entity.id
_entity.type
_entity.pdbx_description
1 polymer ?
#
loop_
_entity_poly.entity_id
_entity_poly.type
_entity_poly.pdbx_seq_one_letter_code
_entity_poly.pdbx_strand_id
1 'polypeptide(L)'
;MNLFCSLTTISYLCTITNIIHPMTKKLLLGLTALLTATTMSAQPKLRADNIDEVLKAMTLEEKAKLLVGGANNFFSTGAVVGGEAKLVPGAAGTTAEIARLGIPATVLTDGPAGVRIDPIRKGSNQTYYATAFPIGSCLASTWNTDLVAKVGEAIGKETKEYRCDVILGPGMNLHRNPLCGRNFEYYSEDPLLTGKIAAAYIHGVQSQGAGVSAKHFAVNSQETLRTSVDERVSQRAARELYLRGFEIAVRESNPWTIMASYNQVNGTYSMGNHDLLTSILRDDWGYKGMVMTDWIGIREGLTTASEVHAGNDLMEPGQPAQVNEIVAAVKNGTLDIADVDRNVRRMLEYIVKTPSFHKYPASNKPDFAAHAAITRQSATEGIVLLKNNGALPWKDNSIKTVALFGENSYDFLSGGTGSGCVHPPYVVDMVKGLQNAGINSSKTLSEIYTKYIDFAKVKFQAERHPAKWYQMEMFGQQKYPEIGISPICINNEVKTADAAIVTIGRQAGEGVDRDIATEFNLIPEEQALIKDVCNAFHAAGKPVIVIINSGSVIETASWSGYPDAILCAWQPGEEGGNSIADLLTGKVNPSAKLTMTWPIAATDHPSTQNFPGNIDFYSFQEAKGNKAALPGYDYTNHDEDIYVGYRYFDSFNKNVAYPFGYGLSYTTFEYSKPAVKVNGDLITVNITIKNTGKVAGKEIAQVYVAAPAGNIEKPSHELKGFAKTRELKPGESETLTIQMQKRDLASFDEANSQWMTEAGQYAFQIGASSRDIRATVNAKLTEYTEKVSNVLAPKHKLNILTASKK
;
A
#
# COMPACT_ATOMS: atom_id res chain seq x y z
N MET A 1 -32.65 -27.59 -35.40
CA MET A 1 -33.96 -28.19 -35.10
C MET A 1 -35.01 -27.21 -34.58
N ASN A 2 -34.70 -25.94 -34.38
CA ASN A 2 -35.67 -24.92 -33.87
C ASN A 2 -36.22 -23.95 -34.93
N LEU A 3 -35.87 -24.10 -36.19
CA LEU A 3 -36.45 -23.28 -37.29
C LEU A 3 -37.61 -24.01 -38.00
N PHE A 4 -37.71 -25.32 -37.88
CA PHE A 4 -38.79 -26.08 -38.54
C PHE A 4 -40.13 -26.08 -37.76
N CYS A 5 -40.10 -25.78 -36.46
CA CYS A 5 -41.33 -25.73 -35.66
C CYS A 5 -42.13 -24.42 -35.84
N SER A 6 -41.50 -23.34 -36.32
CA SER A 6 -42.20 -22.06 -36.56
C SER A 6 -42.97 -21.97 -37.87
N LEU A 7 -42.51 -22.73 -38.90
CA LEU A 7 -43.19 -22.72 -40.22
C LEU A 7 -44.45 -23.55 -40.26
N THR A 8 -44.55 -24.62 -39.50
CA THR A 8 -45.76 -25.47 -39.40
C THR A 8 -46.88 -24.75 -38.63
N THR A 9 -46.55 -23.92 -37.63
CA THR A 9 -47.59 -23.17 -36.88
C THR A 9 -48.17 -22.01 -37.71
N ILE A 10 -47.36 -21.40 -38.56
CA ILE A 10 -47.82 -20.33 -39.49
C ILE A 10 -48.67 -20.92 -40.60
N SER A 11 -48.35 -22.12 -41.12
CA SER A 11 -49.14 -22.80 -42.16
C SER A 11 -50.53 -23.23 -41.67
N TYR A 12 -50.63 -23.63 -40.35
CA TYR A 12 -51.94 -23.98 -39.76
C TYR A 12 -52.81 -22.78 -39.51
N LEU A 13 -52.23 -21.65 -39.16
CA LEU A 13 -52.95 -20.37 -38.98
C LEU A 13 -53.45 -19.81 -40.34
N CYS A 14 -52.71 -19.99 -41.44
CA CYS A 14 -53.16 -19.58 -42.77
C CYS A 14 -54.31 -20.41 -43.29
N THR A 15 -54.46 -21.70 -42.92
CA THR A 15 -55.55 -22.59 -43.34
C THR A 15 -56.87 -22.28 -42.60
N ILE A 16 -56.79 -21.84 -41.36
CA ILE A 16 -57.99 -21.45 -40.57
C ILE A 16 -58.51 -20.08 -40.99
N THR A 17 -57.71 -19.17 -41.50
CA THR A 17 -58.13 -17.81 -41.90
C THR A 17 -58.92 -17.77 -43.23
N ASN A 18 -58.96 -18.86 -44.01
CA ASN A 18 -59.76 -18.89 -45.26
C ASN A 18 -61.20 -19.25 -45.04
N ILE A 19 -61.63 -19.56 -43.84
CA ILE A 19 -63.00 -19.99 -43.52
C ILE A 19 -63.80 -18.90 -42.74
N ILE A 20 -63.25 -17.77 -42.36
CA ILE A 20 -63.88 -16.77 -41.51
C ILE A 20 -64.10 -15.47 -42.30
N HIS A 21 -65.28 -14.87 -42.13
CA HIS A 21 -65.79 -13.66 -42.78
C HIS A 21 -64.80 -12.44 -42.64
N PRO A 22 -64.66 -11.52 -43.60
CA PRO A 22 -63.62 -10.46 -43.63
C PRO A 22 -63.60 -9.50 -42.42
N MET A 23 -64.71 -9.36 -41.69
CA MET A 23 -64.76 -8.51 -40.50
C MET A 23 -64.14 -9.12 -39.26
N THR A 24 -64.14 -10.46 -39.14
CA THR A 24 -63.47 -11.16 -38.00
C THR A 24 -61.99 -11.31 -38.23
N LYS A 25 -61.47 -11.27 -39.48
CA LYS A 25 -60.06 -11.25 -39.76
C LYS A 25 -59.33 -10.01 -39.25
N LYS A 26 -59.95 -8.84 -39.29
CA LYS A 26 -59.35 -7.61 -38.75
C LYS A 26 -59.33 -7.58 -37.23
N LEU A 27 -60.35 -8.21 -36.60
CA LEU A 27 -60.41 -8.29 -35.13
C LEU A 27 -59.44 -9.32 -34.59
N LEU A 28 -59.21 -10.46 -35.24
CA LEU A 28 -58.26 -11.47 -34.82
C LEU A 28 -56.80 -11.03 -35.08
N LEU A 29 -56.49 -10.32 -36.15
CA LEU A 29 -55.17 -9.72 -36.38
C LEU A 29 -54.89 -8.57 -35.38
N GLY A 30 -55.93 -7.81 -35.01
CA GLY A 30 -55.84 -6.77 -34.00
C GLY A 30 -55.57 -7.34 -32.58
N LEU A 31 -56.21 -8.46 -32.22
CA LEU A 31 -55.99 -9.13 -30.93
C LEU A 31 -54.64 -9.84 -30.87
N THR A 32 -54.17 -10.48 -31.96
CA THR A 32 -52.81 -11.08 -31.98
C THR A 32 -51.73 -10.02 -31.97
N ALA A 33 -51.90 -8.89 -32.65
CA ALA A 33 -50.99 -7.78 -32.60
C ALA A 33 -50.99 -7.09 -31.21
N LEU A 34 -52.16 -7.03 -30.51
CA LEU A 34 -52.23 -6.53 -29.13
C LEU A 34 -51.62 -7.50 -28.13
N LEU A 35 -51.77 -8.83 -28.27
CA LEU A 35 -51.15 -9.84 -27.40
C LEU A 35 -49.64 -9.95 -27.61
N THR A 36 -49.11 -9.69 -28.78
CA THR A 36 -47.66 -9.64 -29.03
C THR A 36 -47.04 -8.29 -28.64
N ALA A 37 -47.83 -7.23 -28.59
CA ALA A 37 -47.34 -5.91 -28.13
C ALA A 37 -47.29 -5.78 -26.62
N THR A 38 -47.97 -6.69 -25.85
CA THR A 38 -48.00 -6.61 -24.38
C THR A 38 -46.86 -7.34 -23.68
N THR A 39 -45.86 -7.91 -24.42
CA THR A 39 -44.73 -8.64 -23.79
C THR A 39 -43.34 -8.13 -24.17
N MET A 40 -43.24 -7.03 -24.87
CA MET A 40 -41.97 -6.32 -24.89
C MET A 40 -41.92 -5.30 -23.74
N SER A 41 -41.95 -5.77 -22.50
CA SER A 41 -41.48 -4.96 -21.39
C SER A 41 -40.07 -4.51 -21.75
N ALA A 42 -39.87 -3.21 -21.86
CA ALA A 42 -38.54 -2.66 -22.13
C ALA A 42 -37.59 -3.22 -21.05
N GLN A 43 -36.53 -3.87 -21.50
CA GLN A 43 -35.58 -4.47 -20.55
C GLN A 43 -35.07 -3.40 -19.59
N PRO A 44 -35.01 -3.65 -18.27
CA PRO A 44 -34.59 -2.65 -17.32
C PRO A 44 -33.14 -2.24 -17.62
N LYS A 45 -32.88 -0.95 -17.64
CA LYS A 45 -31.54 -0.39 -17.67
C LYS A 45 -31.07 -0.10 -16.23
N LEU A 46 -29.83 -0.36 -15.93
CA LEU A 46 -29.26 -0.16 -14.60
C LEU A 46 -29.37 1.30 -14.15
N ARG A 47 -29.91 1.50 -12.96
CA ARG A 47 -29.94 2.73 -12.18
C ARG A 47 -29.67 2.39 -10.72
N ALA A 48 -29.30 3.37 -9.91
CA ALA A 48 -29.03 3.16 -8.50
C ALA A 48 -30.25 2.65 -7.70
N ASP A 49 -31.48 2.93 -8.19
CA ASP A 49 -32.74 2.60 -7.52
C ASP A 49 -33.41 1.30 -8.00
N ASN A 50 -32.83 0.59 -9.01
CA ASN A 50 -33.45 -0.60 -9.61
C ASN A 50 -32.55 -1.83 -9.68
N ILE A 51 -31.55 -1.94 -8.84
CA ILE A 51 -30.57 -3.05 -8.84
C ILE A 51 -31.28 -4.42 -8.77
N ASP A 52 -32.30 -4.57 -7.93
CA ASP A 52 -33.06 -5.81 -7.80
C ASP A 52 -33.79 -6.21 -9.08
N GLU A 53 -34.33 -5.25 -9.80
CA GLU A 53 -35.02 -5.47 -11.07
C GLU A 53 -34.01 -5.93 -12.14
N VAL A 54 -32.85 -5.28 -12.20
CA VAL A 54 -31.79 -5.64 -13.14
C VAL A 54 -31.22 -7.02 -12.83
N LEU A 55 -30.94 -7.32 -11.55
CA LEU A 55 -30.45 -8.63 -11.10
C LEU A 55 -31.40 -9.77 -11.52
N LYS A 56 -32.72 -9.57 -11.37
CA LYS A 56 -33.75 -10.55 -11.79
C LYS A 56 -33.83 -10.71 -13.32
N ALA A 57 -33.50 -9.67 -14.07
CA ALA A 57 -33.51 -9.69 -15.54
C ALA A 57 -32.25 -10.29 -16.16
N MET A 58 -31.18 -10.50 -15.38
CA MET A 58 -29.93 -11.12 -15.84
C MET A 58 -30.09 -12.62 -16.02
N THR A 59 -29.50 -13.16 -17.10
CA THR A 59 -29.30 -14.60 -17.25
C THR A 59 -28.17 -15.10 -16.38
N LEU A 60 -28.10 -16.42 -16.12
CA LEU A 60 -27.00 -17.00 -15.36
C LEU A 60 -25.63 -16.73 -16.00
N GLU A 61 -25.56 -16.80 -17.34
CA GLU A 61 -24.35 -16.52 -18.10
C GLU A 61 -23.90 -15.05 -17.96
N GLU A 62 -24.84 -14.10 -17.91
CA GLU A 62 -24.54 -12.68 -17.68
C GLU A 62 -24.10 -12.43 -16.25
N LYS A 63 -24.74 -13.09 -15.28
CA LYS A 63 -24.30 -13.04 -13.87
C LYS A 63 -22.86 -13.55 -13.73
N ALA A 64 -22.60 -14.74 -14.27
CA ALA A 64 -21.25 -15.31 -14.27
C ALA A 64 -20.23 -14.40 -14.98
N LYS A 65 -20.60 -13.83 -16.14
CA LYS A 65 -19.75 -12.90 -16.87
C LYS A 65 -19.40 -11.64 -16.09
N LEU A 66 -20.31 -11.11 -15.27
CA LEU A 66 -20.10 -9.91 -14.47
C LEU A 66 -19.13 -10.16 -13.29
N LEU A 67 -19.02 -11.41 -12.79
CA LEU A 67 -18.10 -11.80 -11.75
C LEU A 67 -16.68 -12.14 -12.26
N VAL A 68 -16.46 -12.09 -13.57
CA VAL A 68 -15.17 -12.40 -14.20
C VAL A 68 -14.67 -11.17 -14.94
N GLY A 69 -13.43 -10.78 -14.69
CA GLY A 69 -12.80 -9.65 -15.35
C GLY A 69 -12.91 -9.71 -16.89
N GLY A 70 -12.93 -8.56 -17.53
CA GLY A 70 -13.06 -8.43 -18.97
C GLY A 70 -11.81 -8.82 -19.75
N ALA A 71 -11.01 -9.76 -19.24
CA ALA A 71 -9.68 -10.09 -19.68
C ALA A 71 -9.54 -10.30 -21.18
N ASN A 72 -8.47 -9.76 -21.70
CA ASN A 72 -7.88 -10.16 -22.96
C ASN A 72 -6.53 -10.84 -22.66
N ASN A 73 -6.39 -12.06 -23.18
CA ASN A 73 -5.15 -12.82 -23.36
C ASN A 73 -3.87 -12.29 -22.70
N PHE A 74 -3.82 -12.29 -21.36
CA PHE A 74 -2.64 -11.95 -20.59
C PHE A 74 -1.36 -12.68 -21.06
N PHE A 75 -1.50 -13.90 -21.59
CA PHE A 75 -0.36 -14.72 -22.04
C PHE A 75 0.00 -14.55 -23.52
N SER A 76 -0.81 -13.89 -24.35
CA SER A 76 -0.58 -13.83 -25.80
C SER A 76 0.14 -12.59 -26.30
N THR A 77 0.25 -11.54 -25.51
CA THR A 77 0.80 -10.25 -25.97
C THR A 77 2.13 -9.85 -25.33
N GLY A 78 2.65 -10.62 -24.36
CA GLY A 78 3.87 -10.26 -23.63
C GLY A 78 3.73 -8.95 -22.85
N ALA A 79 2.51 -8.49 -22.64
CA ALA A 79 2.27 -7.27 -21.88
C ALA A 79 2.48 -7.51 -20.39
N VAL A 80 3.07 -6.56 -19.75
CA VAL A 80 3.18 -6.36 -18.31
C VAL A 80 1.81 -6.50 -17.65
N VAL A 81 1.75 -6.95 -16.41
CA VAL A 81 0.53 -7.07 -15.59
C VAL A 81 -0.48 -5.98 -15.95
N GLY A 82 -1.60 -6.35 -16.50
CA GLY A 82 -2.57 -5.42 -17.09
C GLY A 82 -2.56 -5.38 -18.59
N GLY A 83 -2.43 -6.56 -19.24
CA GLY A 83 -2.60 -6.66 -20.69
C GLY A 83 -3.78 -5.85 -21.18
N GLU A 84 -3.62 -5.21 -22.31
CA GLU A 84 -4.47 -4.18 -22.94
C GLU A 84 -5.90 -4.10 -22.39
N ALA A 85 -6.12 -3.28 -21.37
CA ALA A 85 -7.46 -2.76 -21.15
C ALA A 85 -7.82 -2.02 -22.42
N LYS A 86 -8.71 -2.55 -23.23
CA LYS A 86 -9.13 -1.92 -24.51
C LYS A 86 -9.62 -0.48 -24.32
N LEU A 87 -10.03 -0.14 -23.09
CA LEU A 87 -10.57 1.17 -22.75
C LEU A 87 -9.48 2.18 -22.40
N VAL A 88 -8.48 1.77 -21.57
CA VAL A 88 -7.35 2.61 -21.15
C VAL A 88 -6.06 1.79 -21.27
N PRO A 89 -5.16 2.13 -22.20
CA PRO A 89 -3.88 1.44 -22.34
C PRO A 89 -3.04 1.53 -21.07
N GLY A 90 -2.49 0.39 -20.62
CA GLY A 90 -1.70 0.28 -19.40
C GLY A 90 -2.50 0.14 -18.11
N ALA A 91 -3.83 0.23 -18.15
CA ALA A 91 -4.66 -0.06 -16.98
C ALA A 91 -4.63 -1.57 -16.65
N ALA A 92 -4.80 -1.91 -15.37
CA ALA A 92 -4.61 -3.25 -14.85
C ALA A 92 -5.70 -4.24 -15.27
N GLY A 93 -6.98 -3.79 -15.32
CA GLY A 93 -8.10 -4.66 -15.64
C GLY A 93 -9.39 -3.93 -15.94
N THR A 94 -10.43 -4.68 -16.31
CA THR A 94 -11.76 -4.15 -16.55
C THR A 94 -12.83 -5.13 -16.10
N THR A 95 -14.01 -4.64 -15.73
CA THR A 95 -15.20 -5.47 -15.59
C THR A 95 -15.86 -5.72 -16.94
N ALA A 96 -16.74 -6.72 -17.04
CA ALA A 96 -17.46 -7.03 -18.25
C ALA A 96 -18.65 -6.08 -18.46
N GLU A 97 -18.87 -5.64 -19.72
CA GLU A 97 -20.06 -4.90 -20.13
C GLU A 97 -21.27 -5.82 -20.33
N ILE A 98 -22.46 -5.38 -19.89
CA ILE A 98 -23.76 -6.00 -20.23
C ILE A 98 -24.66 -4.91 -20.88
N ALA A 99 -24.37 -4.61 -22.13
CA ALA A 99 -24.96 -3.46 -22.85
C ALA A 99 -26.50 -3.46 -22.88
N ARG A 100 -27.14 -4.65 -22.99
CA ARG A 100 -28.62 -4.75 -23.01
C ARG A 100 -29.26 -4.28 -21.70
N LEU A 101 -28.55 -4.35 -20.57
CA LEU A 101 -29.01 -3.88 -19.24
C LEU A 101 -28.42 -2.53 -18.85
N GLY A 102 -27.64 -1.90 -19.73
CA GLY A 102 -27.00 -0.61 -19.45
C GLY A 102 -25.91 -0.68 -18.39
N ILE A 103 -25.29 -1.83 -18.21
CA ILE A 103 -24.18 -2.05 -17.29
C ILE A 103 -22.89 -1.78 -18.08
N PRO A 104 -22.15 -0.69 -17.82
CA PRO A 104 -20.87 -0.42 -18.48
C PRO A 104 -19.75 -1.31 -17.96
N ALA A 105 -18.70 -1.49 -18.74
CA ALA A 105 -17.43 -1.93 -18.22
C ALA A 105 -16.79 -0.79 -17.39
N THR A 106 -16.12 -1.15 -16.30
CA THR A 106 -15.34 -0.23 -15.47
C THR A 106 -13.86 -0.54 -15.60
N VAL A 107 -12.99 0.43 -15.33
CA VAL A 107 -11.54 0.33 -15.52
C VAL A 107 -10.84 0.38 -14.18
N LEU A 108 -9.98 -0.60 -13.92
CA LEU A 108 -9.15 -0.73 -12.75
C LEU A 108 -7.71 -0.39 -13.15
N THR A 109 -7.03 0.48 -12.40
CA THR A 109 -5.66 0.88 -12.71
C THR A 109 -4.76 0.72 -11.50
N ASP A 110 -3.53 0.25 -11.73
CA ASP A 110 -2.52 0.21 -10.68
C ASP A 110 -2.10 1.60 -10.23
N GLY A 111 -1.59 1.65 -9.04
CA GLY A 111 -0.61 2.49 -8.50
C GLY A 111 -0.95 3.07 -7.13
N PRO A 112 -0.45 2.46 -6.03
CA PRO A 112 -0.59 3.04 -4.69
C PRO A 112 0.12 4.40 -4.54
N ALA A 113 1.13 4.70 -5.38
CA ALA A 113 1.90 5.95 -5.38
C ALA A 113 1.60 6.86 -6.59
N GLY A 114 0.52 6.60 -7.33
CA GLY A 114 0.11 7.36 -8.52
C GLY A 114 -0.46 6.45 -9.60
N VAL A 115 -1.18 7.02 -10.55
CA VAL A 115 -1.86 6.27 -11.61
C VAL A 115 -0.86 5.60 -12.55
N ARG A 116 -1.01 4.30 -12.78
CA ARG A 116 -0.19 3.55 -13.74
C ARG A 116 -0.95 3.32 -15.04
N ILE A 117 -0.49 3.99 -16.09
CA ILE A 117 -1.02 3.91 -17.46
C ILE A 117 0.15 3.91 -18.45
N ASP A 118 -0.09 3.44 -19.67
CA ASP A 118 0.93 3.51 -20.73
C ASP A 118 1.18 4.96 -21.14
N PRO A 119 2.44 5.44 -21.06
CA PRO A 119 2.79 6.79 -21.46
C PRO A 119 2.74 6.98 -22.98
N ILE A 120 3.01 5.92 -23.74
CA ILE A 120 2.98 5.91 -25.21
C ILE A 120 1.84 5.02 -25.67
N ARG A 121 0.92 5.59 -26.47
CA ARG A 121 -0.29 4.89 -26.93
C ARG A 121 -0.35 4.85 -28.43
N LYS A 122 -0.71 3.69 -28.99
CA LYS A 122 -0.86 3.52 -30.45
C LYS A 122 -1.87 4.50 -31.01
N GLY A 123 -1.48 5.24 -32.05
CA GLY A 123 -2.34 6.22 -32.71
C GLY A 123 -2.42 7.60 -32.02
N SER A 124 -1.59 7.84 -31.00
CA SER A 124 -1.44 9.15 -30.35
C SER A 124 0.00 9.62 -30.44
N ASN A 125 0.16 10.94 -30.68
CA ASN A 125 1.46 11.61 -30.58
C ASN A 125 1.67 12.26 -29.22
N GLN A 126 0.68 12.15 -28.32
CA GLN A 126 0.77 12.67 -26.95
C GLN A 126 1.42 11.61 -26.04
N THR A 127 2.29 12.05 -25.14
CA THR A 127 2.75 11.23 -24.02
C THR A 127 1.82 11.42 -22.82
N TYR A 128 1.38 10.34 -22.21
CA TYR A 128 0.47 10.32 -21.07
C TYR A 128 1.28 10.04 -19.81
N TYR A 129 1.57 11.06 -19.05
CA TYR A 129 2.28 10.96 -17.77
C TYR A 129 1.29 10.86 -16.62
N ALA A 130 1.76 10.40 -15.46
CA ALA A 130 1.04 10.49 -14.19
C ALA A 130 1.98 11.01 -13.12
N THR A 131 1.46 11.70 -12.11
CA THR A 131 2.27 12.22 -11.01
C THR A 131 2.79 11.06 -10.15
N ALA A 132 4.11 11.00 -9.95
CA ALA A 132 4.71 10.09 -8.99
C ALA A 132 4.71 10.75 -7.60
N PHE A 133 3.78 10.32 -6.74
CA PHE A 133 3.71 10.75 -5.35
C PHE A 133 4.72 9.98 -4.50
N PRO A 134 5.01 10.44 -3.26
CA PRO A 134 5.83 9.68 -2.33
C PRO A 134 5.24 8.29 -2.05
N ILE A 135 6.11 7.30 -1.85
CA ILE A 135 5.71 5.93 -1.50
C ILE A 135 5.01 5.84 -0.14
N GLY A 136 4.35 4.72 0.12
CA GLY A 136 3.59 4.48 1.35
C GLY A 136 4.37 4.76 2.64
N SER A 137 5.61 4.25 2.75
CA SER A 137 6.49 4.49 3.91
C SER A 137 6.78 5.99 4.13
N CYS A 138 6.98 6.76 3.06
CA CYS A 138 7.19 8.20 3.13
C CYS A 138 5.93 8.94 3.56
N LEU A 139 4.77 8.61 2.96
CA LEU A 139 3.48 9.20 3.32
C LEU A 139 3.12 8.93 4.79
N ALA A 140 3.32 7.70 5.26
CA ALA A 140 3.07 7.35 6.65
C ALA A 140 4.01 8.07 7.62
N SER A 141 5.25 8.34 7.23
CA SER A 141 6.23 9.09 8.03
C SER A 141 5.82 10.55 8.26
N THR A 142 4.85 11.07 7.51
CA THR A 142 4.25 12.39 7.79
C THR A 142 3.43 12.39 9.09
N TRP A 143 2.84 11.27 9.47
CA TRP A 143 1.85 11.16 10.57
C TRP A 143 0.73 12.22 10.44
N ASN A 144 0.40 12.61 9.21
CA ASN A 144 -0.49 13.71 8.87
C ASN A 144 -1.61 13.21 7.95
N THR A 145 -2.72 12.80 8.56
CA THR A 145 -3.88 12.27 7.85
C THR A 145 -4.48 13.29 6.87
N ASP A 146 -4.49 14.58 7.22
CA ASP A 146 -5.04 15.63 6.34
C ASP A 146 -4.19 15.81 5.07
N LEU A 147 -2.87 15.71 5.19
CA LEU A 147 -1.97 15.79 4.04
C LEU A 147 -2.09 14.55 3.15
N VAL A 148 -2.20 13.36 3.76
CA VAL A 148 -2.39 12.12 3.01
C VAL A 148 -3.74 12.10 2.29
N ALA A 149 -4.80 12.67 2.89
CA ALA A 149 -6.07 12.86 2.20
C ALA A 149 -5.94 13.75 0.96
N LYS A 150 -5.15 14.84 1.01
CA LYS A 150 -4.86 15.69 -0.17
C LYS A 150 -4.10 14.93 -1.26
N VAL A 151 -3.16 14.06 -0.90
CA VAL A 151 -2.50 13.16 -1.87
C VAL A 151 -3.54 12.24 -2.52
N GLY A 152 -4.42 11.63 -1.70
CA GLY A 152 -5.54 10.83 -2.19
C GLY A 152 -6.47 11.61 -3.14
N GLU A 153 -6.80 12.87 -2.83
CA GLU A 153 -7.59 13.74 -3.72
C GLU A 153 -6.92 13.94 -5.07
N ALA A 154 -5.61 14.20 -5.10
CA ALA A 154 -4.85 14.38 -6.32
C ALA A 154 -4.85 13.09 -7.18
N ILE A 155 -4.58 11.94 -6.56
CA ILE A 155 -4.64 10.63 -7.22
C ILE A 155 -6.05 10.34 -7.75
N GLY A 156 -7.11 10.63 -6.98
CA GLY A 156 -8.49 10.42 -7.39
C GLY A 156 -8.88 11.30 -8.60
N LYS A 157 -8.39 12.53 -8.67
CA LYS A 157 -8.54 13.41 -9.84
C LYS A 157 -7.87 12.82 -11.07
N GLU A 158 -6.59 12.42 -10.97
CA GLU A 158 -5.86 11.80 -12.09
C GLU A 158 -6.54 10.50 -12.56
N THR A 159 -6.99 9.67 -11.63
CA THR A 159 -7.71 8.42 -11.93
C THR A 159 -8.89 8.69 -12.87
N LYS A 160 -9.74 9.67 -12.54
CA LYS A 160 -10.88 10.04 -13.38
C LYS A 160 -10.49 10.68 -14.70
N GLU A 161 -9.47 11.57 -14.68
CA GLU A 161 -9.01 12.25 -15.89
C GLU A 161 -8.45 11.28 -16.94
N TYR A 162 -8.00 10.10 -16.51
CA TYR A 162 -7.55 9.01 -17.36
C TYR A 162 -8.63 7.95 -17.65
N ARG A 163 -9.90 8.21 -17.34
CA ARG A 163 -11.04 7.28 -17.53
C ARG A 163 -10.92 5.98 -16.75
N CYS A 164 -10.24 6.03 -15.62
CA CYS A 164 -10.19 4.91 -14.69
C CYS A 164 -11.24 5.10 -13.59
N ASP A 165 -11.81 4.00 -13.12
CA ASP A 165 -12.88 4.01 -12.12
C ASP A 165 -12.35 3.74 -10.71
N VAL A 166 -11.32 2.89 -10.60
CA VAL A 166 -10.72 2.45 -9.34
C VAL A 166 -9.21 2.46 -9.46
N ILE A 167 -8.54 3.02 -8.45
CA ILE A 167 -7.10 2.85 -8.22
C ILE A 167 -6.87 1.64 -7.32
N LEU A 168 -5.95 0.74 -7.72
CA LEU A 168 -5.56 -0.44 -6.95
C LEU A 168 -4.56 -0.07 -5.85
N GLY A 169 -5.05 0.59 -4.86
CA GLY A 169 -4.38 1.11 -3.68
C GLY A 169 -5.40 1.58 -2.65
N PRO A 170 -4.97 1.87 -1.41
CA PRO A 170 -3.59 1.76 -0.93
C PRO A 170 -3.15 0.32 -0.65
N GLY A 171 -1.84 0.05 -0.78
CA GLY A 171 -1.21 -1.10 -0.16
C GLY A 171 -1.11 -0.86 1.35
N MET A 172 -1.52 -1.83 2.19
CA MET A 172 -1.61 -1.58 3.63
C MET A 172 -1.33 -2.81 4.51
N ASN A 173 -0.55 -3.75 4.00
CA ASN A 173 -0.09 -4.86 4.83
C ASN A 173 0.89 -4.37 5.89
N LEU A 174 1.03 -5.12 6.97
CA LEU A 174 1.93 -4.77 8.07
C LEU A 174 3.40 -4.97 7.66
N HIS A 175 4.30 -4.07 8.05
CA HIS A 175 5.73 -4.26 7.94
C HIS A 175 6.20 -5.29 8.99
N ARG A 176 6.03 -6.59 8.68
CA ARG A 176 6.42 -7.70 9.56
C ARG A 176 7.93 -7.86 9.63
N ASN A 177 8.58 -7.80 8.48
CA ASN A 177 10.04 -7.97 8.36
C ASN A 177 10.62 -6.88 7.45
N PRO A 178 11.79 -6.29 7.78
CA PRO A 178 12.40 -5.24 6.98
C PRO A 178 12.81 -5.69 5.57
N LEU A 179 12.91 -6.99 5.33
CA LEU A 179 13.33 -7.56 4.04
C LEU A 179 12.18 -7.74 3.05
N CYS A 180 10.91 -7.60 3.45
CA CYS A 180 9.79 -7.72 2.51
C CYS A 180 9.90 -6.68 1.41
N GLY A 181 9.89 -7.13 0.15
CA GLY A 181 10.10 -6.28 -1.03
C GLY A 181 9.05 -5.19 -1.22
N ARG A 182 7.81 -5.43 -0.79
CA ARG A 182 6.69 -4.48 -0.92
C ARG A 182 6.50 -3.55 0.26
N ASN A 183 7.39 -3.52 1.25
CA ASN A 183 7.29 -2.55 2.35
C ASN A 183 7.23 -1.10 1.86
N PHE A 184 7.80 -0.77 0.70
CA PHE A 184 7.78 0.58 0.15
C PHE A 184 6.36 1.12 -0.05
N GLU A 185 5.43 0.30 -0.51
CA GLU A 185 4.04 0.71 -0.77
C GLU A 185 3.11 0.54 0.45
N TYR A 186 3.58 -0.17 1.49
CA TYR A 186 2.88 -0.30 2.75
C TYR A 186 3.24 0.84 3.71
N TYR A 187 2.59 0.92 4.86
CA TYR A 187 2.69 2.12 5.70
C TYR A 187 3.55 1.95 6.94
N SER A 188 3.34 0.89 7.73
CA SER A 188 3.95 0.79 9.06
C SER A 188 4.00 -0.64 9.60
N GLU A 189 4.85 -0.84 10.63
CA GLU A 189 4.79 -2.00 11.53
C GLU A 189 3.67 -1.90 12.57
N ASP A 190 3.00 -0.74 12.65
CA ASP A 190 1.90 -0.49 13.57
C ASP A 190 0.55 -0.46 12.85
N PRO A 191 -0.43 -1.29 13.26
CA PRO A 191 -1.71 -1.39 12.59
C PRO A 191 -2.59 -0.15 12.75
N LEU A 192 -2.46 0.62 13.84
CA LEU A 192 -3.20 1.87 14.01
C LEU A 192 -2.73 2.93 13.04
N LEU A 193 -1.41 3.14 12.96
CA LEU A 193 -0.84 4.10 12.01
C LEU A 193 -1.17 3.70 10.58
N THR A 194 -1.00 2.41 10.23
CA THR A 194 -1.38 1.86 8.93
C THR A 194 -2.85 2.14 8.60
N GLY A 195 -3.76 1.82 9.50
CA GLY A 195 -5.20 1.98 9.26
C GLY A 195 -5.63 3.44 9.12
N LYS A 196 -5.09 4.35 9.95
CA LYS A 196 -5.42 5.78 9.90
C LYS A 196 -4.90 6.45 8.63
N ILE A 197 -3.68 6.14 8.22
CA ILE A 197 -3.10 6.66 6.96
C ILE A 197 -3.85 6.10 5.75
N ALA A 198 -4.17 4.80 5.75
CA ALA A 198 -4.98 4.18 4.70
C ALA A 198 -6.37 4.80 4.61
N ALA A 199 -7.06 5.00 5.74
CA ALA A 199 -8.38 5.62 5.77
C ALA A 199 -8.35 7.04 5.18
N ALA A 200 -7.33 7.84 5.51
CA ALA A 200 -7.15 9.18 4.98
C ALA A 200 -6.94 9.16 3.44
N TYR A 201 -6.08 8.28 2.94
CA TYR A 201 -5.87 8.09 1.51
C TYR A 201 -7.17 7.71 0.79
N ILE A 202 -7.91 6.72 1.33
CA ILE A 202 -9.18 6.24 0.78
C ILE A 202 -10.21 7.39 0.74
N HIS A 203 -10.35 8.14 1.82
CA HIS A 203 -11.21 9.32 1.87
C HIS A 203 -10.87 10.33 0.78
N GLY A 204 -9.58 10.64 0.62
CA GLY A 204 -9.12 11.58 -0.41
C GLY A 204 -9.52 11.13 -1.81
N VAL A 205 -9.20 9.90 -2.20
CA VAL A 205 -9.53 9.36 -3.53
C VAL A 205 -11.05 9.34 -3.74
N GLN A 206 -11.80 8.79 -2.80
CA GLN A 206 -13.26 8.61 -2.93
C GLN A 206 -14.02 9.95 -2.91
N SER A 207 -13.48 10.97 -2.25
CA SER A 207 -14.05 12.32 -2.27
C SER A 207 -14.10 12.93 -3.67
N GLN A 208 -13.25 12.44 -4.58
CA GLN A 208 -13.22 12.86 -5.97
C GLN A 208 -14.13 12.04 -6.87
N GLY A 209 -14.83 11.03 -6.33
CA GLY A 209 -15.70 10.13 -7.07
C GLY A 209 -14.96 9.08 -7.90
N ALA A 210 -13.73 8.75 -7.54
CA ALA A 210 -12.99 7.56 -7.97
C ALA A 210 -12.99 6.53 -6.84
N GLY A 211 -12.96 5.25 -7.16
CA GLY A 211 -12.86 4.18 -6.18
C GLY A 211 -11.43 3.84 -5.80
N VAL A 212 -11.28 3.09 -4.73
CA VAL A 212 -10.01 2.47 -4.29
C VAL A 212 -10.18 0.97 -4.19
N SER A 213 -9.07 0.23 -4.25
CA SER A 213 -9.00 -1.17 -3.83
C SER A 213 -7.93 -1.32 -2.76
N ALA A 214 -8.36 -1.34 -1.49
CA ALA A 214 -7.44 -1.54 -0.37
C ALA A 214 -6.84 -2.96 -0.45
N LYS A 215 -5.50 -3.08 -0.38
CA LYS A 215 -4.79 -4.32 -0.69
C LYS A 215 -3.60 -4.57 0.24
N HIS A 216 -3.16 -5.80 0.42
CA HIS A 216 -3.71 -7.09 -0.04
C HIS A 216 -4.33 -7.82 1.15
N PHE A 217 -5.61 -8.12 1.09
CA PHE A 217 -6.38 -8.71 2.19
C PHE A 217 -6.31 -10.25 2.14
N ALA A 218 -5.48 -10.96 2.97
CA ALA A 218 -4.67 -10.40 4.02
C ALA A 218 -3.34 -11.16 4.18
N VAL A 219 -2.50 -10.63 5.09
CA VAL A 219 -1.25 -11.29 5.52
C VAL A 219 -0.27 -11.53 4.36
N ASN A 220 -0.17 -10.61 3.38
CA ASN A 220 0.89 -10.66 2.37
C ASN A 220 2.17 -10.07 2.97
N SER A 221 2.95 -10.90 3.70
CA SER A 221 4.08 -10.48 4.52
C SER A 221 5.44 -10.72 3.87
N GLN A 222 5.47 -11.36 2.69
CA GLN A 222 6.66 -11.67 1.89
C GLN A 222 6.31 -11.74 0.41
N GLU A 223 7.32 -11.56 -0.46
CA GLU A 223 7.18 -11.69 -1.90
C GLU A 223 7.62 -13.05 -2.42
N THR A 224 8.56 -13.69 -1.73
CA THR A 224 9.03 -15.04 -2.06
C THR A 224 7.88 -16.03 -1.89
N LEU A 225 7.58 -16.76 -2.97
CA LEU A 225 6.45 -17.71 -3.03
C LEU A 225 5.08 -17.09 -2.69
N ARG A 226 4.90 -15.79 -2.79
CA ARG A 226 3.66 -15.08 -2.42
C ARG A 226 2.38 -15.69 -3.00
N THR A 227 2.50 -16.42 -4.11
CA THR A 227 1.38 -17.06 -4.79
C THR A 227 1.01 -18.45 -4.26
N SER A 228 1.77 -18.99 -3.30
CA SER A 228 1.56 -20.35 -2.78
C SER A 228 1.87 -20.50 -1.28
N VAL A 229 2.63 -19.57 -0.68
CA VAL A 229 3.02 -19.66 0.72
C VAL A 229 1.81 -19.69 1.66
N ASP A 230 1.87 -20.55 2.68
CA ASP A 230 0.91 -20.61 3.78
C ASP A 230 1.42 -19.76 4.96
N GLU A 231 0.82 -18.59 5.14
CA GLU A 231 1.07 -17.69 6.26
C GLU A 231 0.33 -18.21 7.49
N ARG A 232 1.06 -18.86 8.40
CA ARG A 232 0.52 -19.50 9.59
C ARG A 232 0.58 -18.55 10.77
N VAL A 233 -0.56 -18.05 11.18
CA VAL A 233 -0.70 -16.98 12.16
C VAL A 233 -1.75 -17.34 13.21
N SER A 234 -1.54 -16.99 14.49
CA SER A 234 -2.55 -17.15 15.53
C SER A 234 -3.80 -16.31 15.22
N GLN A 235 -4.95 -16.69 15.73
CA GLN A 235 -6.15 -15.84 15.60
C GLN A 235 -5.91 -14.46 16.22
N ARG A 236 -5.15 -14.42 17.30
CA ARG A 236 -4.81 -13.20 18.02
C ARG A 236 -3.96 -12.27 17.18
N ALA A 237 -2.80 -12.71 16.71
CA ALA A 237 -1.93 -11.90 15.87
C ALA A 237 -2.61 -11.49 14.56
N ALA A 238 -3.39 -12.40 13.95
CA ALA A 238 -4.19 -12.06 12.78
C ALA A 238 -5.10 -10.85 13.06
N ARG A 239 -5.90 -10.89 14.15
CA ARG A 239 -6.88 -9.86 14.46
C ARG A 239 -6.26 -8.58 15.05
N GLU A 240 -5.26 -8.69 15.94
CA GLU A 240 -4.65 -7.53 16.59
C GLU A 240 -3.68 -6.76 15.69
N LEU A 241 -3.03 -7.44 14.72
CA LEU A 241 -2.01 -6.84 13.87
C LEU A 241 -2.39 -6.83 12.39
N TYR A 242 -2.44 -8.00 11.74
CA TYR A 242 -2.51 -8.09 10.28
C TYR A 242 -3.84 -7.64 9.69
N LEU A 243 -4.93 -7.86 10.40
CA LEU A 243 -6.28 -7.46 10.01
C LEU A 243 -6.70 -6.11 10.59
N ARG A 244 -6.08 -5.67 11.70
CA ARG A 244 -6.51 -4.46 12.42
C ARG A 244 -6.42 -3.20 11.58
N GLY A 245 -5.39 -3.04 10.77
CA GLY A 245 -5.27 -1.91 9.84
C GLY A 245 -6.43 -1.86 8.84
N PHE A 246 -6.80 -3.01 8.28
CA PHE A 246 -7.95 -3.14 7.37
C PHE A 246 -9.27 -2.87 8.08
N GLU A 247 -9.46 -3.36 9.32
CA GLU A 247 -10.66 -3.07 10.12
C GLU A 247 -10.85 -1.56 10.31
N ILE A 248 -9.78 -0.84 10.66
CA ILE A 248 -9.81 0.63 10.82
C ILE A 248 -10.19 1.29 9.49
N ALA A 249 -9.53 0.93 8.39
CA ALA A 249 -9.81 1.49 7.08
C ALA A 249 -11.25 1.23 6.63
N VAL A 250 -11.76 0.02 6.83
CA VAL A 250 -13.15 -0.34 6.50
C VAL A 250 -14.14 0.50 7.32
N ARG A 251 -13.97 0.55 8.63
CA ARG A 251 -14.90 1.23 9.53
C ARG A 251 -14.88 2.76 9.36
N GLU A 252 -13.70 3.33 9.07
CA GLU A 252 -13.55 4.78 8.99
C GLU A 252 -13.74 5.35 7.58
N SER A 253 -13.47 4.59 6.51
CA SER A 253 -13.51 5.12 5.15
C SER A 253 -14.38 4.35 4.16
N ASN A 254 -14.83 3.14 4.52
CA ASN A 254 -15.69 2.29 3.70
C ASN A 254 -15.21 2.21 2.22
N PRO A 255 -14.06 1.58 1.95
CA PRO A 255 -13.49 1.50 0.60
C PRO A 255 -14.49 0.86 -0.37
N TRP A 256 -14.55 1.36 -1.61
CA TRP A 256 -15.46 0.80 -2.60
C TRP A 256 -15.13 -0.64 -2.92
N THR A 257 -13.82 -0.96 -2.94
CA THR A 257 -13.36 -2.32 -3.19
C THR A 257 -12.20 -2.70 -2.28
N ILE A 258 -12.01 -4.00 -2.09
CA ILE A 258 -10.87 -4.62 -1.40
C ILE A 258 -10.31 -5.70 -2.31
N MET A 259 -8.98 -5.85 -2.34
CA MET A 259 -8.29 -6.90 -3.09
C MET A 259 -7.80 -7.98 -2.13
N ALA A 260 -8.25 -9.23 -2.34
CA ALA A 260 -7.76 -10.39 -1.63
C ALA A 260 -6.32 -10.72 -2.05
N SER A 261 -5.49 -11.14 -1.09
CA SER A 261 -4.08 -11.46 -1.34
C SER A 261 -3.87 -12.81 -2.02
N TYR A 262 -2.68 -13.01 -2.60
CA TYR A 262 -2.30 -14.27 -3.27
C TYR A 262 -2.12 -15.47 -2.34
N ASN A 263 -1.56 -15.23 -1.15
CA ASN A 263 -1.11 -16.25 -0.21
C ASN A 263 -2.26 -17.02 0.44
N GLN A 264 -1.91 -18.13 1.03
CA GLN A 264 -2.81 -18.81 1.97
C GLN A 264 -2.68 -18.18 3.36
N VAL A 265 -3.76 -18.26 4.13
CA VAL A 265 -3.80 -17.94 5.56
C VAL A 265 -4.31 -19.17 6.29
N ASN A 266 -3.45 -19.77 7.12
CA ASN A 266 -3.77 -20.98 7.87
C ASN A 266 -4.29 -22.12 6.96
N GLY A 267 -3.64 -22.30 5.80
CA GLY A 267 -3.91 -23.37 4.85
C GLY A 267 -5.13 -23.16 3.95
N THR A 268 -5.59 -21.91 3.80
CA THR A 268 -6.68 -21.57 2.87
C THR A 268 -6.29 -20.30 2.08
N TYR A 269 -6.35 -20.36 0.76
CA TYR A 269 -6.08 -19.19 -0.09
C TYR A 269 -7.00 -18.02 0.24
N SER A 270 -6.45 -16.83 0.44
CA SER A 270 -7.21 -15.64 0.83
C SER A 270 -8.39 -15.37 -0.11
N MET A 271 -8.23 -15.60 -1.41
CA MET A 271 -9.26 -15.38 -2.43
C MET A 271 -10.47 -16.31 -2.28
N GLY A 272 -10.29 -17.51 -1.71
CA GLY A 272 -11.36 -18.49 -1.46
C GLY A 272 -11.63 -18.72 0.04
N ASN A 273 -11.19 -17.82 0.90
CA ASN A 273 -11.31 -17.97 2.35
C ASN A 273 -12.58 -17.31 2.88
N HIS A 274 -13.62 -18.13 3.08
CA HIS A 274 -14.91 -17.67 3.60
C HIS A 274 -14.78 -17.02 5.00
N ASP A 275 -13.94 -17.57 5.87
CA ASP A 275 -13.72 -17.02 7.20
C ASP A 275 -13.19 -15.58 7.12
N LEU A 276 -12.29 -15.33 6.17
CA LEU A 276 -11.67 -14.03 5.96
C LEU A 276 -12.62 -13.06 5.25
N LEU A 277 -13.17 -13.46 4.07
CA LEU A 277 -13.93 -12.59 3.18
C LEU A 277 -15.39 -12.38 3.61
N THR A 278 -15.97 -13.32 4.32
CA THR A 278 -17.36 -13.23 4.79
C THR A 278 -17.42 -13.06 6.29
N SER A 279 -16.98 -14.03 7.10
CA SER A 279 -17.20 -13.98 8.54
C SER A 279 -16.51 -12.78 9.20
N ILE A 280 -15.24 -12.50 8.88
CA ILE A 280 -14.52 -11.36 9.47
C ILE A 280 -14.88 -10.06 8.77
N LEU A 281 -14.63 -10.00 7.43
CA LEU A 281 -14.76 -8.74 6.71
C LEU A 281 -16.20 -8.21 6.69
N ARG A 282 -17.19 -9.09 6.48
CA ARG A 282 -18.59 -8.68 6.29
C ARG A 282 -19.42 -8.79 7.56
N ASP A 283 -19.36 -9.94 8.25
CA ASP A 283 -20.21 -10.16 9.41
C ASP A 283 -19.68 -9.42 10.65
N ASP A 284 -18.36 -9.52 10.96
CA ASP A 284 -17.78 -8.82 12.12
C ASP A 284 -17.61 -7.31 11.87
N TRP A 285 -17.19 -6.89 10.65
CA TRP A 285 -16.89 -5.47 10.37
C TRP A 285 -17.97 -4.72 9.62
N GLY A 286 -18.93 -5.43 9.03
CA GLY A 286 -20.05 -4.84 8.32
C GLY A 286 -19.72 -4.30 6.92
N TYR A 287 -18.64 -4.75 6.29
CA TYR A 287 -18.23 -4.29 4.96
C TYR A 287 -19.28 -4.60 3.89
N LYS A 288 -19.62 -3.60 3.07
CA LYS A 288 -20.64 -3.68 2.01
C LYS A 288 -20.08 -3.58 0.60
N GLY A 289 -18.82 -3.24 0.45
CA GLY A 289 -18.20 -3.04 -0.86
C GLY A 289 -17.89 -4.35 -1.60
N MET A 290 -17.32 -4.23 -2.78
CA MET A 290 -16.92 -5.33 -3.64
C MET A 290 -15.54 -5.88 -3.20
N VAL A 291 -15.35 -7.19 -3.28
CA VAL A 291 -14.05 -7.85 -3.12
C VAL A 291 -13.60 -8.38 -4.48
N MET A 292 -12.35 -8.12 -4.87
CA MET A 292 -11.73 -8.70 -6.05
C MET A 292 -10.56 -9.61 -5.67
N THR A 293 -10.18 -10.52 -6.57
CA THR A 293 -8.91 -11.24 -6.46
C THR A 293 -7.74 -10.32 -6.76
N ASP A 294 -6.55 -10.67 -6.29
CA ASP A 294 -5.33 -10.23 -6.95
C ASP A 294 -5.19 -10.94 -8.32
N TRP A 295 -4.24 -10.51 -9.17
CA TRP A 295 -4.12 -10.95 -10.57
C TRP A 295 -3.61 -12.39 -10.67
N ILE A 296 -4.20 -13.17 -11.58
CA ILE A 296 -3.83 -14.58 -11.84
C ILE A 296 -4.19 -15.50 -10.66
N GLY A 297 -5.47 -15.54 -10.29
CA GLY A 297 -5.99 -16.31 -9.14
C GLY A 297 -6.05 -17.84 -9.28
N ILE A 298 -5.65 -18.44 -10.42
CA ILE A 298 -5.73 -19.91 -10.60
C ILE A 298 -4.62 -20.61 -9.80
N ARG A 299 -5.00 -21.38 -8.79
CA ARG A 299 -4.11 -22.12 -7.90
C ARG A 299 -4.62 -23.55 -7.72
N GLU A 300 -3.70 -24.48 -7.47
CA GLU A 300 -4.08 -25.84 -7.08
C GLU A 300 -4.91 -25.80 -5.79
N GLY A 301 -6.07 -26.45 -5.81
CA GLY A 301 -7.01 -26.47 -4.68
C GLY A 301 -7.94 -25.26 -4.56
N LEU A 302 -7.79 -24.22 -5.41
CA LEU A 302 -8.70 -23.08 -5.50
C LEU A 302 -9.57 -23.22 -6.76
N THR A 303 -10.87 -23.12 -6.63
CA THR A 303 -11.82 -23.17 -7.75
C THR A 303 -12.61 -21.88 -7.84
N THR A 304 -13.04 -21.50 -9.04
CA THR A 304 -13.91 -20.33 -9.24
C THR A 304 -15.18 -20.39 -8.39
N ALA A 305 -15.75 -21.57 -8.21
CA ALA A 305 -16.92 -21.78 -7.33
C ALA A 305 -16.58 -21.49 -5.86
N SER A 306 -15.41 -21.91 -5.38
CA SER A 306 -15.00 -21.61 -3.99
C SER A 306 -14.71 -20.13 -3.77
N GLU A 307 -14.18 -19.42 -4.77
CA GLU A 307 -13.98 -17.96 -4.71
C GLU A 307 -15.32 -17.22 -4.60
N VAL A 308 -16.29 -17.59 -5.47
CA VAL A 308 -17.65 -17.00 -5.43
C VAL A 308 -18.34 -17.27 -4.10
N HIS A 309 -18.29 -18.53 -3.62
CA HIS A 309 -18.87 -18.92 -2.32
C HIS A 309 -18.28 -18.14 -1.15
N ALA A 310 -16.94 -17.97 -1.14
CA ALA A 310 -16.23 -17.24 -0.10
C ALA A 310 -16.61 -15.74 -0.03
N GLY A 311 -17.23 -15.20 -1.07
CA GLY A 311 -17.63 -13.79 -1.15
C GLY A 311 -16.65 -12.91 -1.92
N ASN A 312 -15.84 -13.51 -2.80
CA ASN A 312 -15.05 -12.81 -3.80
C ASN A 312 -15.98 -12.47 -4.98
N ASP A 313 -16.12 -11.18 -5.28
CA ASP A 313 -17.16 -10.67 -6.18
C ASP A 313 -16.63 -10.46 -7.61
N LEU A 314 -15.29 -10.39 -7.82
CA LEU A 314 -14.68 -10.17 -9.13
C LEU A 314 -13.34 -10.91 -9.24
N MET A 315 -13.24 -11.84 -10.18
CA MET A 315 -12.01 -12.57 -10.48
C MET A 315 -11.20 -11.83 -11.55
N GLU A 316 -10.05 -11.28 -11.19
CA GLU A 316 -9.14 -10.56 -12.08
C GLU A 316 -7.88 -11.38 -12.43
N PRO A 317 -7.33 -11.22 -13.64
CA PRO A 317 -7.79 -10.45 -14.80
C PRO A 317 -8.99 -11.08 -15.53
N GLY A 318 -9.50 -12.20 -15.05
CA GLY A 318 -10.58 -12.99 -15.62
C GLY A 318 -10.14 -13.89 -16.78
N GLN A 319 -10.77 -15.05 -16.87
CA GLN A 319 -10.59 -15.98 -17.98
C GLN A 319 -11.97 -16.46 -18.46
N PRO A 320 -12.19 -16.59 -19.79
CA PRO A 320 -13.48 -17.07 -20.32
C PRO A 320 -13.90 -18.44 -19.75
N ALA A 321 -12.95 -19.30 -19.38
CA ALA A 321 -13.22 -20.59 -18.74
C ALA A 321 -13.96 -20.43 -17.41
N GLN A 322 -13.61 -19.42 -16.59
CA GLN A 322 -14.23 -19.17 -15.28
C GLN A 322 -15.74 -18.88 -15.41
N VAL A 323 -16.17 -18.21 -16.46
CA VAL A 323 -17.60 -17.99 -16.71
C VAL A 323 -18.33 -19.32 -16.88
N ASN A 324 -17.76 -20.25 -17.67
CA ASN A 324 -18.31 -21.58 -17.89
C ASN A 324 -18.28 -22.43 -16.61
N GLU A 325 -17.24 -22.29 -15.78
CA GLU A 325 -17.11 -22.98 -14.49
C GLU A 325 -18.21 -22.55 -13.51
N ILE A 326 -18.50 -21.25 -13.39
CA ILE A 326 -19.60 -20.74 -12.55
C ILE A 326 -20.93 -21.29 -13.04
N VAL A 327 -21.22 -21.21 -14.35
CA VAL A 327 -22.46 -21.71 -14.94
C VAL A 327 -22.61 -23.20 -14.72
N ALA A 328 -21.55 -23.98 -14.89
CA ALA A 328 -21.56 -25.43 -14.67
C ALA A 328 -21.76 -25.77 -13.18
N ALA A 329 -21.08 -25.06 -12.28
CA ALA A 329 -21.17 -25.26 -10.84
C ALA A 329 -22.59 -24.98 -10.30
N VAL A 330 -23.25 -23.96 -10.79
CA VAL A 330 -24.67 -23.69 -10.44
C VAL A 330 -25.58 -24.78 -11.01
N LYS A 331 -25.39 -25.18 -12.28
CA LYS A 331 -26.23 -26.21 -12.91
C LYS A 331 -26.10 -27.59 -12.28
N ASN A 332 -24.92 -27.94 -11.76
CA ASN A 332 -24.68 -29.22 -11.08
C ASN A 332 -24.89 -29.18 -9.56
N GLY A 333 -25.24 -28.00 -8.99
CA GLY A 333 -25.53 -27.82 -7.57
C GLY A 333 -24.31 -27.73 -6.66
N THR A 334 -23.08 -27.56 -7.17
CA THR A 334 -21.87 -27.37 -6.36
C THR A 334 -21.65 -25.90 -5.96
N LEU A 335 -22.39 -24.96 -6.56
CA LEU A 335 -22.44 -23.56 -6.18
C LEU A 335 -23.90 -23.10 -6.08
N ASP A 336 -24.28 -22.50 -4.95
CA ASP A 336 -25.62 -21.94 -4.77
C ASP A 336 -25.79 -20.68 -5.65
N ILE A 337 -26.91 -20.61 -6.37
CA ILE A 337 -27.26 -19.41 -7.14
C ILE A 337 -27.40 -18.17 -6.23
N ALA A 338 -27.75 -18.35 -4.96
CA ALA A 338 -27.82 -17.26 -3.99
C ALA A 338 -26.45 -16.60 -3.76
N ASP A 339 -25.34 -17.35 -3.79
CA ASP A 339 -23.99 -16.82 -3.69
C ASP A 339 -23.65 -15.97 -4.93
N VAL A 340 -24.01 -16.46 -6.12
CA VAL A 340 -23.84 -15.71 -7.37
C VAL A 340 -24.66 -14.41 -7.34
N ASP A 341 -25.92 -14.49 -6.95
CA ASP A 341 -26.82 -13.32 -6.90
C ASP A 341 -26.36 -12.27 -5.86
N ARG A 342 -25.87 -12.73 -4.73
CA ARG A 342 -25.27 -11.88 -3.69
C ARG A 342 -24.05 -11.11 -4.24
N ASN A 343 -23.16 -11.79 -4.91
CA ASN A 343 -21.93 -11.19 -5.44
C ASN A 343 -22.25 -10.26 -6.63
N VAL A 344 -23.14 -10.66 -7.54
CA VAL A 344 -23.60 -9.80 -8.65
C VAL A 344 -24.27 -8.53 -8.13
N ARG A 345 -25.09 -8.61 -7.05
CA ARG A 345 -25.66 -7.43 -6.40
C ARG A 345 -24.57 -6.44 -6.01
N ARG A 346 -23.50 -6.89 -5.33
CA ARG A 346 -22.38 -6.05 -4.91
C ARG A 346 -21.64 -5.42 -6.10
N MET A 347 -21.51 -6.18 -7.18
CA MET A 347 -20.97 -5.63 -8.44
C MET A 347 -21.85 -4.51 -9.00
N LEU A 348 -23.17 -4.67 -9.02
CA LEU A 348 -24.08 -3.63 -9.48
C LEU A 348 -24.05 -2.40 -8.56
N GLU A 349 -24.02 -2.59 -7.24
CA GLU A 349 -23.88 -1.53 -6.23
C GLU A 349 -22.56 -0.78 -6.33
N TYR A 350 -21.48 -1.45 -6.74
CA TYR A 350 -20.21 -0.84 -7.08
C TYR A 350 -20.30 -0.03 -8.37
N ILE A 351 -20.80 -0.63 -9.45
CA ILE A 351 -20.81 -0.02 -10.79
C ILE A 351 -21.58 1.31 -10.80
N VAL A 352 -22.72 1.40 -10.11
CA VAL A 352 -23.51 2.64 -10.08
C VAL A 352 -22.80 3.84 -9.42
N LYS A 353 -21.70 3.61 -8.71
CA LYS A 353 -20.86 4.68 -8.11
C LYS A 353 -19.81 5.22 -9.06
N THR A 354 -19.48 4.49 -10.14
CA THR A 354 -18.27 4.69 -10.93
C THR A 354 -18.38 5.86 -11.93
N PRO A 355 -17.27 6.54 -12.24
CA PRO A 355 -17.18 7.51 -13.31
C PRO A 355 -17.70 7.01 -14.66
N SER A 356 -17.42 5.76 -15.01
CA SER A 356 -17.90 5.13 -16.25
C SER A 356 -19.42 5.03 -16.31
N PHE A 357 -20.07 4.67 -15.20
CA PHE A 357 -21.55 4.66 -15.13
C PHE A 357 -22.15 6.05 -15.31
N HIS A 358 -21.53 7.06 -14.71
CA HIS A 358 -21.95 8.47 -14.81
C HIS A 358 -21.44 9.16 -16.09
N LYS A 359 -20.73 8.45 -16.97
CA LYS A 359 -20.17 8.97 -18.23
C LYS A 359 -19.33 10.22 -18.02
N TYR A 360 -18.44 10.17 -17.02
CA TYR A 360 -17.56 11.31 -16.70
C TYR A 360 -16.76 11.75 -17.93
N PRO A 361 -16.74 13.05 -18.28
CA PRO A 361 -16.08 13.58 -19.48
C PRO A 361 -14.57 13.77 -19.23
N ALA A 362 -13.81 12.67 -19.12
CA ALA A 362 -12.38 12.71 -18.86
C ALA A 362 -11.59 13.45 -19.93
N SER A 363 -10.66 14.31 -19.51
CA SER A 363 -9.86 15.17 -20.39
C SER A 363 -8.54 14.56 -20.84
N ASN A 364 -8.00 13.55 -20.13
CA ASN A 364 -6.63 13.08 -20.21
C ASN A 364 -5.57 14.18 -19.94
N LYS A 365 -5.89 15.17 -19.14
CA LYS A 365 -5.05 16.33 -18.81
C LYS A 365 -5.11 16.65 -17.32
N PRO A 366 -4.44 15.87 -16.46
CA PRO A 366 -4.33 16.20 -15.04
C PRO A 366 -3.64 17.53 -14.79
N ASP A 367 -3.88 18.12 -13.62
CA ASP A 367 -3.19 19.33 -13.18
C ASP A 367 -1.86 18.97 -12.51
N PHE A 368 -0.85 18.65 -13.34
CA PHE A 368 0.47 18.25 -12.87
C PHE A 368 1.14 19.31 -11.98
N ALA A 369 0.89 20.60 -12.23
CA ALA A 369 1.50 21.67 -11.42
C ALA A 369 0.97 21.68 -9.98
N ALA A 370 -0.35 21.53 -9.81
CA ALA A 370 -0.95 21.40 -8.49
C ALA A 370 -0.53 20.10 -7.80
N HIS A 371 -0.44 19.01 -8.53
CA HIS A 371 -0.05 17.70 -7.98
C HIS A 371 1.43 17.66 -7.59
N ALA A 372 2.33 18.25 -8.38
CA ALA A 372 3.75 18.41 -8.04
C ALA A 372 3.95 19.19 -6.72
N ALA A 373 3.14 20.25 -6.51
CA ALA A 373 3.19 21.01 -5.25
C ALA A 373 2.79 20.15 -4.04
N ILE A 374 1.74 19.31 -4.18
CA ILE A 374 1.32 18.35 -3.14
C ILE A 374 2.39 17.29 -2.93
N THR A 375 3.00 16.78 -4.01
CA THR A 375 4.11 15.82 -3.96
C THR A 375 5.28 16.39 -3.16
N ARG A 376 5.72 17.61 -3.49
CA ARG A 376 6.82 18.28 -2.78
C ARG A 376 6.49 18.49 -1.31
N GLN A 377 5.29 18.94 -0.97
CA GLN A 377 4.87 19.11 0.42
C GLN A 377 4.87 17.78 1.18
N SER A 378 4.26 16.74 0.62
CA SER A 378 4.14 15.44 1.29
C SER A 378 5.48 14.74 1.43
N ALA A 379 6.37 14.86 0.42
CA ALA A 379 7.73 14.38 0.50
C ALA A 379 8.53 15.10 1.60
N THR A 380 8.49 16.44 1.62
CA THR A 380 9.21 17.24 2.61
C THR A 380 8.75 16.93 4.04
N GLU A 381 7.43 16.74 4.25
CA GLU A 381 6.88 16.34 5.57
C GLU A 381 7.09 14.85 5.90
N GLY A 382 7.48 14.02 4.93
CA GLY A 382 7.72 12.57 5.09
C GLY A 382 9.19 12.17 5.22
N ILE A 383 10.13 13.06 4.86
CA ILE A 383 11.58 12.83 4.99
C ILE A 383 11.99 12.97 6.45
N VAL A 384 12.59 11.91 7.01
CA VAL A 384 12.94 11.83 8.43
C VAL A 384 14.38 12.27 8.66
N LEU A 385 14.60 13.23 9.55
CA LEU A 385 15.93 13.58 10.03
C LEU A 385 16.35 12.60 11.14
N LEU A 386 17.30 11.70 10.84
CA LEU A 386 17.77 10.66 11.77
C LEU A 386 18.93 11.12 12.65
N LYS A 387 19.80 11.97 12.12
CA LYS A 387 20.95 12.51 12.84
C LYS A 387 21.23 13.94 12.40
N ASN A 388 21.64 14.81 13.35
CA ASN A 388 22.12 16.14 13.06
C ASN A 388 23.04 16.65 14.19
N ASN A 389 24.32 16.73 13.92
CA ASN A 389 25.32 17.28 14.84
C ASN A 389 25.48 18.80 14.70
N GLY A 390 24.44 19.50 14.24
CA GLY A 390 24.43 20.94 14.02
C GLY A 390 24.89 21.35 12.61
N ALA A 391 25.04 20.40 11.70
CA ALA A 391 25.37 20.64 10.29
C ALA A 391 24.18 21.18 9.47
N LEU A 392 22.97 20.94 9.90
CA LEU A 392 21.73 21.39 9.26
C LEU A 392 20.89 22.25 10.23
N PRO A 393 20.08 23.19 9.72
CA PRO A 393 20.02 23.61 8.31
C PRO A 393 21.24 24.45 7.91
N TRP A 394 21.54 24.48 6.60
CA TRP A 394 22.55 25.38 6.06
C TRP A 394 22.08 26.83 6.20
N LYS A 395 22.90 27.67 6.84
CA LYS A 395 22.53 29.05 7.14
C LYS A 395 22.97 29.99 6.02
N ASP A 396 22.11 30.96 5.67
CA ASP A 396 22.42 32.19 4.98
C ASP A 396 23.48 32.09 3.85
N ASN A 397 23.23 31.23 2.87
CA ASN A 397 24.15 31.01 1.74
C ASN A 397 25.58 30.56 2.16
N SER A 398 25.72 29.94 3.32
CA SER A 398 27.01 29.41 3.77
C SER A 398 27.53 28.28 2.87
N ILE A 399 26.68 27.54 2.23
CA ILE A 399 26.99 26.48 1.28
C ILE A 399 26.59 26.92 -0.12
N LYS A 400 27.57 27.06 -0.99
CA LYS A 400 27.40 27.46 -2.40
C LYS A 400 27.66 26.32 -3.37
N THR A 401 28.55 25.41 -2.99
CA THR A 401 28.93 24.28 -3.82
C THR A 401 28.98 23.01 -2.97
N VAL A 402 28.37 21.96 -3.47
CA VAL A 402 28.30 20.65 -2.81
C VAL A 402 28.97 19.60 -3.69
N ALA A 403 29.83 18.78 -3.09
CA ALA A 403 30.31 17.56 -3.73
C ALA A 403 29.26 16.44 -3.54
N LEU A 404 28.65 16.00 -4.64
CA LEU A 404 27.67 14.93 -4.65
C LEU A 404 28.30 13.59 -4.94
N PHE A 405 28.26 12.69 -3.99
CA PHE A 405 28.72 11.30 -4.09
C PHE A 405 27.55 10.33 -4.07
N GLY A 406 27.76 9.12 -4.59
CA GLY A 406 26.76 8.09 -4.70
C GLY A 406 25.95 8.20 -6.01
N GLU A 407 25.81 7.06 -6.70
CA GLU A 407 25.09 7.00 -7.98
C GLU A 407 23.68 7.55 -7.90
N ASN A 408 22.99 7.32 -6.77
CA ASN A 408 21.61 7.77 -6.55
C ASN A 408 21.49 9.29 -6.32
N SER A 409 22.60 10.04 -6.24
CA SER A 409 22.54 11.50 -6.38
C SER A 409 22.16 11.94 -7.80
N TYR A 410 22.40 11.08 -8.81
CA TYR A 410 22.27 11.34 -10.24
C TYR A 410 21.18 10.47 -10.90
N ASP A 411 20.97 9.24 -10.42
CA ASP A 411 19.88 8.34 -10.83
C ASP A 411 18.94 8.12 -9.63
N PHE A 412 18.20 9.17 -9.29
CA PHE A 412 17.42 9.25 -8.07
C PHE A 412 16.18 8.37 -8.11
N LEU A 413 15.93 7.59 -7.06
CA LEU A 413 14.80 6.68 -6.96
C LEU A 413 13.56 7.44 -6.47
N SER A 414 12.64 7.75 -7.39
CA SER A 414 11.38 8.44 -7.07
C SER A 414 10.32 7.52 -6.48
N GLY A 415 10.32 6.22 -6.84
CA GLY A 415 9.33 5.24 -6.40
C GLY A 415 9.80 3.81 -6.60
N GLY A 416 8.96 2.86 -6.18
CA GLY A 416 9.20 1.43 -6.34
C GLY A 416 8.85 0.90 -7.72
N THR A 417 9.05 -0.41 -7.92
CA THR A 417 8.78 -1.13 -9.17
C THR A 417 7.54 -2.01 -9.07
N GLY A 418 7.20 -2.70 -10.16
CA GLY A 418 6.00 -3.54 -10.22
C GLY A 418 4.72 -2.73 -10.40
N SER A 419 3.66 -3.14 -9.73
CA SER A 419 2.37 -2.43 -9.75
C SER A 419 2.46 -1.02 -9.16
N GLY A 420 3.45 -0.74 -8.31
CA GLY A 420 3.72 0.58 -7.75
C GLY A 420 4.52 1.53 -8.64
N CYS A 421 4.93 1.11 -9.85
CA CYS A 421 5.67 1.96 -10.78
C CYS A 421 4.76 3.01 -11.42
N VAL A 422 5.22 4.27 -11.46
CA VAL A 422 4.54 5.39 -12.09
C VAL A 422 5.44 5.99 -13.17
N HIS A 423 4.87 6.51 -14.24
CA HIS A 423 5.59 7.21 -15.31
C HIS A 423 5.38 8.73 -15.21
N PRO A 424 6.19 9.43 -14.40
CA PRO A 424 6.04 10.87 -14.21
C PRO A 424 6.60 11.67 -15.41
N PRO A 425 6.20 12.94 -15.56
CA PRO A 425 6.74 13.80 -16.62
C PRO A 425 8.23 14.13 -16.41
N TYR A 426 8.70 14.07 -15.17
CA TYR A 426 10.09 14.29 -14.76
C TYR A 426 10.36 13.69 -13.38
N VAL A 427 11.63 13.58 -13.03
CA VAL A 427 12.10 13.32 -11.66
C VAL A 427 13.16 14.36 -11.33
N VAL A 428 13.02 15.05 -10.21
CA VAL A 428 14.04 15.99 -9.71
C VAL A 428 15.03 15.21 -8.86
N ASP A 429 16.24 15.00 -9.40
CA ASP A 429 17.37 14.41 -8.72
C ASP A 429 18.06 15.40 -7.75
N MET A 430 19.16 14.99 -7.10
CA MET A 430 19.89 15.85 -6.16
C MET A 430 20.56 17.01 -6.86
N VAL A 431 21.10 16.83 -8.08
CA VAL A 431 21.74 17.90 -8.86
C VAL A 431 20.75 19.01 -9.15
N LYS A 432 19.60 18.64 -9.69
CA LYS A 432 18.54 19.58 -10.07
C LYS A 432 17.89 20.24 -8.85
N GLY A 433 17.66 19.47 -7.78
CA GLY A 433 17.10 20.01 -6.53
C GLY A 433 17.98 21.07 -5.88
N LEU A 434 19.29 20.82 -5.79
CA LEU A 434 20.25 21.81 -5.29
C LEU A 434 20.34 23.02 -6.22
N GLN A 435 20.37 22.81 -7.54
CA GLN A 435 20.38 23.91 -8.52
C GLN A 435 19.16 24.81 -8.36
N ASN A 436 17.97 24.24 -8.17
CA ASN A 436 16.73 24.98 -7.93
C ASN A 436 16.77 25.78 -6.61
N ALA A 437 17.56 25.34 -5.64
CA ALA A 437 17.82 26.06 -4.38
C ALA A 437 18.98 27.05 -4.49
N GLY A 438 19.58 27.25 -5.67
CA GLY A 438 20.70 28.17 -5.88
C GLY A 438 22.07 27.64 -5.45
N ILE A 439 22.21 26.32 -5.26
CA ILE A 439 23.42 25.65 -4.83
C ILE A 439 24.00 24.86 -6.00
N ASN A 440 25.29 25.02 -6.25
CA ASN A 440 26.00 24.30 -7.31
C ASN A 440 26.43 22.91 -6.85
N SER A 441 26.53 21.97 -7.79
CA SER A 441 27.20 20.67 -7.57
C SER A 441 28.50 20.58 -8.34
N SER A 442 29.40 19.69 -7.89
CA SER A 442 30.68 19.41 -8.56
C SER A 442 30.46 18.91 -9.99
N LYS A 443 31.10 19.54 -10.96
CA LYS A 443 31.06 19.10 -12.35
C LYS A 443 31.85 17.82 -12.57
N THR A 444 32.96 17.63 -11.88
CA THR A 444 33.81 16.44 -12.01
C THR A 444 33.08 15.18 -11.58
N LEU A 445 32.44 15.23 -10.42
CA LEU A 445 31.62 14.09 -9.94
C LEU A 445 30.43 13.85 -10.84
N SER A 446 29.75 14.90 -11.30
CA SER A 446 28.62 14.76 -12.25
C SER A 446 29.06 14.04 -13.53
N GLU A 447 30.21 14.38 -14.09
CA GLU A 447 30.73 13.71 -15.29
C GLU A 447 31.10 12.25 -15.04
N ILE A 448 31.72 11.95 -13.89
CA ILE A 448 32.08 10.57 -13.50
C ILE A 448 30.85 9.71 -13.37
N TYR A 449 29.90 10.13 -12.53
CA TYR A 449 28.70 9.33 -12.24
C TYR A 449 27.76 9.22 -13.45
N THR A 450 27.55 10.30 -14.21
CA THR A 450 26.70 10.24 -15.40
C THR A 450 27.27 9.26 -16.44
N LYS A 451 28.61 9.32 -16.72
CA LYS A 451 29.25 8.37 -17.65
C LYS A 451 29.15 6.92 -17.14
N TYR A 452 29.33 6.73 -15.83
CA TYR A 452 29.18 5.40 -15.23
C TYR A 452 27.77 4.88 -15.38
N ILE A 453 26.77 5.67 -15.03
CA ILE A 453 25.35 5.31 -15.10
C ILE A 453 24.96 4.99 -16.56
N ASP A 454 25.38 5.82 -17.52
CA ASP A 454 25.11 5.58 -18.95
C ASP A 454 25.73 4.26 -19.42
N PHE A 455 26.99 3.98 -19.03
CA PHE A 455 27.65 2.70 -19.33
C PHE A 455 26.90 1.54 -18.65
N ALA A 456 26.55 1.66 -17.38
CA ALA A 456 25.87 0.62 -16.63
C ALA A 456 24.49 0.30 -17.22
N LYS A 457 23.72 1.33 -17.63
CA LYS A 457 22.44 1.15 -18.34
C LYS A 457 22.59 0.41 -19.66
N VAL A 458 23.61 0.74 -20.46
CA VAL A 458 23.88 0.03 -21.73
C VAL A 458 24.30 -1.42 -21.47
N LYS A 459 25.20 -1.65 -20.51
CA LYS A 459 25.63 -2.99 -20.11
C LYS A 459 24.44 -3.83 -19.63
N PHE A 460 23.62 -3.28 -18.75
CA PHE A 460 22.42 -3.93 -18.26
C PHE A 460 21.43 -4.30 -19.37
N GLN A 461 21.21 -3.40 -20.33
CA GLN A 461 20.38 -3.71 -21.50
C GLN A 461 20.96 -4.79 -22.38
N ALA A 462 22.29 -4.82 -22.57
CA ALA A 462 22.99 -5.83 -23.36
C ALA A 462 22.98 -7.23 -22.71
N GLU A 463 23.04 -7.27 -21.38
CA GLU A 463 22.96 -8.51 -20.59
C GLU A 463 21.50 -9.00 -20.41
N ARG A 464 20.54 -8.22 -20.82
CA ARG A 464 19.11 -8.48 -20.69
C ARG A 464 18.70 -9.66 -21.57
N HIS A 465 18.34 -10.78 -20.92
CA HIS A 465 17.82 -11.92 -21.67
C HIS A 465 16.39 -11.59 -22.15
N PRO A 466 16.06 -11.72 -23.46
CA PRO A 466 14.75 -11.37 -24.00
C PRO A 466 13.55 -11.99 -23.30
N ALA A 467 13.74 -13.20 -22.72
CA ALA A 467 12.70 -13.89 -21.96
C ALA A 467 12.51 -13.38 -20.51
N LYS A 468 13.39 -12.49 -20.03
CA LYS A 468 13.34 -11.95 -18.66
C LYS A 468 13.02 -10.47 -18.58
N TRP A 469 12.87 -9.79 -19.72
CA TRP A 469 12.65 -8.33 -19.74
C TRP A 469 11.41 -7.92 -18.94
N TYR A 470 10.30 -8.64 -19.07
CA TYR A 470 9.07 -8.36 -18.33
C TYR A 470 9.24 -8.55 -16.82
N GLN A 471 10.06 -9.52 -16.39
CA GLN A 471 10.38 -9.70 -14.98
C GLN A 471 11.18 -8.52 -14.44
N MET A 472 12.04 -7.92 -15.24
CA MET A 472 12.89 -6.81 -14.82
C MET A 472 12.14 -5.48 -14.83
N GLU A 473 11.19 -5.27 -15.73
CA GLU A 473 10.30 -4.10 -15.69
C GLU A 473 9.24 -4.20 -14.60
N MET A 474 8.76 -5.42 -14.30
CA MET A 474 7.79 -5.68 -13.24
C MET A 474 8.42 -5.76 -11.86
N PHE A 475 9.56 -6.45 -11.73
CA PHE A 475 10.08 -6.90 -10.44
C PHE A 475 11.42 -6.27 -10.05
N GLY A 476 11.83 -5.22 -10.68
CA GLY A 476 12.95 -4.44 -10.25
C GLY A 476 13.89 -3.98 -11.36
N GLN A 477 14.27 -2.72 -11.31
CA GLN A 477 15.47 -2.26 -11.97
C GLN A 477 16.67 -2.81 -11.20
N GLN A 478 17.60 -3.46 -11.89
CA GLN A 478 18.83 -3.89 -11.26
C GLN A 478 19.58 -2.65 -10.80
N LYS A 479 19.89 -2.59 -9.51
CA LYS A 479 20.75 -1.55 -8.96
C LYS A 479 22.15 -1.73 -9.57
N TYR A 480 22.76 -0.64 -10.00
CA TYR A 480 24.16 -0.64 -10.37
C TYR A 480 24.99 -0.64 -9.09
N PRO A 481 26.11 -1.41 -9.03
CA PRO A 481 26.98 -1.34 -7.87
C PRO A 481 27.59 0.07 -7.74
N GLU A 482 27.76 0.55 -6.52
CA GLU A 482 28.47 1.80 -6.27
C GLU A 482 29.92 1.68 -6.76
N ILE A 483 30.49 2.77 -7.28
CA ILE A 483 31.84 2.83 -7.77
C ILE A 483 32.81 3.41 -6.74
N GLY A 484 34.00 2.86 -6.68
CA GLY A 484 35.06 3.41 -5.86
C GLY A 484 35.56 4.77 -6.41
N ILE A 485 35.46 5.81 -5.61
CA ILE A 485 36.03 7.13 -5.93
C ILE A 485 37.41 7.26 -5.33
N SER A 486 38.40 7.59 -6.17
CA SER A 486 39.79 7.67 -5.70
C SER A 486 39.99 8.76 -4.64
N PRO A 487 40.86 8.54 -3.64
CA PRO A 487 41.20 9.56 -2.64
C PRO A 487 41.70 10.88 -3.25
N ILE A 488 42.34 10.83 -4.41
CA ILE A 488 42.79 12.04 -5.13
C ILE A 488 41.56 12.84 -5.59
N CYS A 489 40.57 12.19 -6.14
CA CYS A 489 39.34 12.85 -6.56
C CYS A 489 38.61 13.45 -5.34
N ILE A 490 38.41 12.70 -4.25
CA ILE A 490 37.81 13.19 -3.01
C ILE A 490 38.57 14.44 -2.48
N ASN A 491 39.88 14.38 -2.39
CA ASN A 491 40.70 15.50 -1.92
C ASN A 491 40.64 16.73 -2.85
N ASN A 492 40.43 16.57 -4.14
CA ASN A 492 40.20 17.70 -5.05
C ASN A 492 38.82 18.33 -4.82
N GLU A 493 37.77 17.52 -4.56
CA GLU A 493 36.47 18.02 -4.22
C GLU A 493 36.45 18.80 -2.90
N VAL A 494 37.23 18.36 -1.89
CA VAL A 494 37.41 19.10 -0.64
C VAL A 494 37.92 20.53 -0.87
N LYS A 495 38.73 20.78 -1.92
CA LYS A 495 39.26 22.12 -2.22
C LYS A 495 38.20 23.08 -2.78
N THR A 496 37.20 22.55 -3.47
CA THR A 496 36.22 23.33 -4.27
C THR A 496 34.80 23.34 -3.70
N ALA A 497 34.43 22.33 -2.95
CA ALA A 497 33.10 22.25 -2.35
C ALA A 497 33.09 22.73 -0.89
N ASP A 498 31.95 23.26 -0.43
CA ASP A 498 31.72 23.72 0.95
C ASP A 498 31.21 22.60 1.86
N ALA A 499 30.55 21.59 1.27
CA ALA A 499 30.01 20.42 1.95
C ALA A 499 30.01 19.21 1.01
N ALA A 500 29.83 18.01 1.57
CA ALA A 500 29.55 16.81 0.79
C ALA A 500 28.17 16.21 1.11
N ILE A 501 27.57 15.58 0.10
CA ILE A 501 26.42 14.69 0.26
C ILE A 501 26.79 13.33 -0.33
N VAL A 502 26.47 12.27 0.40
CA VAL A 502 26.55 10.89 -0.08
C VAL A 502 25.12 10.33 -0.13
N THR A 503 24.63 9.95 -1.31
CA THR A 503 23.30 9.36 -1.45
C THR A 503 23.41 7.85 -1.60
N ILE A 504 22.78 7.11 -0.68
CA ILE A 504 22.71 5.66 -0.69
C ILE A 504 21.28 5.25 -1.13
N GLY A 505 21.19 4.54 -2.24
CA GLY A 505 19.92 4.10 -2.79
C GLY A 505 19.65 2.61 -2.62
N ARG A 506 18.37 2.26 -2.43
CA ARG A 506 17.89 0.88 -2.50
C ARG A 506 16.56 0.86 -3.24
N GLN A 507 16.58 0.18 -4.38
CA GLN A 507 15.33 -0.07 -5.11
C GLN A 507 14.48 -1.03 -4.28
N ALA A 508 13.18 -0.79 -4.26
CA ALA A 508 12.18 -1.69 -3.68
C ALA A 508 11.18 -2.08 -4.75
N GLY A 509 10.64 -3.28 -4.67
CA GLY A 509 9.76 -3.75 -5.72
C GLY A 509 8.95 -4.99 -5.37
N GLU A 510 7.96 -5.19 -6.21
CA GLU A 510 7.07 -6.33 -6.17
C GLU A 510 7.78 -7.58 -6.72
N GLY A 511 7.47 -8.75 -6.13
CA GLY A 511 7.92 -10.07 -6.60
C GLY A 511 9.28 -10.53 -6.08
N VAL A 512 10.01 -9.69 -5.35
CA VAL A 512 11.35 -10.00 -4.82
C VAL A 512 11.50 -9.45 -3.41
N ASP A 513 11.87 -10.31 -2.46
CA ASP A 513 12.32 -9.89 -1.15
C ASP A 513 13.79 -9.46 -1.17
N ARG A 514 14.17 -8.64 -0.21
CA ARG A 514 15.47 -7.99 -0.14
C ARG A 514 16.52 -8.93 0.46
N ASP A 515 17.72 -8.86 -0.07
CA ASP A 515 18.89 -9.58 0.43
C ASP A 515 19.57 -8.83 1.59
N ILE A 516 20.02 -9.57 2.62
CA ILE A 516 20.67 -8.94 3.78
C ILE A 516 22.02 -8.31 3.41
N ALA A 517 22.83 -9.00 2.63
CA ALA A 517 24.20 -8.58 2.39
C ALA A 517 24.31 -7.36 1.46
N THR A 518 23.39 -7.26 0.48
CA THR A 518 23.46 -6.26 -0.59
C THR A 518 22.36 -5.22 -0.57
N GLU A 519 21.20 -5.53 0.08
CA GLU A 519 20.05 -4.65 0.11
C GLU A 519 19.75 -4.08 1.49
N PHE A 520 19.94 -4.85 2.57
CA PHE A 520 19.81 -4.33 3.92
C PHE A 520 21.12 -3.70 4.40
N ASN A 521 22.23 -4.42 4.29
CA ASN A 521 23.57 -3.90 4.62
C ASN A 521 24.08 -3.00 3.49
N LEU A 522 25.04 -2.14 3.83
CA LEU A 522 25.86 -1.45 2.83
C LEU A 522 26.92 -2.40 2.29
N ILE A 523 27.10 -2.37 0.96
CA ILE A 523 28.23 -3.07 0.33
C ILE A 523 29.56 -2.40 0.70
N PRO A 524 30.71 -3.10 0.57
CA PRO A 524 32.01 -2.57 0.97
C PRO A 524 32.36 -1.22 0.34
N GLU A 525 32.00 -1.01 -0.93
CA GLU A 525 32.24 0.22 -1.69
C GLU A 525 31.48 1.42 -1.11
N GLU A 526 30.21 1.21 -0.71
CA GLU A 526 29.41 2.25 -0.06
C GLU A 526 29.93 2.62 1.33
N GLN A 527 30.33 1.60 2.12
CA GLN A 527 30.97 1.84 3.43
C GLN A 527 32.28 2.61 3.31
N ALA A 528 33.12 2.22 2.36
CA ALA A 528 34.38 2.92 2.08
C ALA A 528 34.10 4.36 1.62
N LEU A 529 33.15 4.58 0.71
CA LEU A 529 32.80 5.90 0.21
C LEU A 529 32.36 6.83 1.35
N ILE A 530 31.42 6.42 2.22
CA ILE A 530 30.99 7.23 3.36
C ILE A 530 32.19 7.58 4.26
N LYS A 531 32.97 6.57 4.62
CA LYS A 531 34.12 6.75 5.52
C LYS A 531 35.17 7.69 4.93
N ASP A 532 35.57 7.51 3.67
CA ASP A 532 36.65 8.27 3.04
C ASP A 532 36.22 9.72 2.77
N VAL A 533 34.97 9.94 2.33
CA VAL A 533 34.41 11.30 2.17
C VAL A 533 34.35 12.01 3.52
N CYS A 534 33.83 11.36 4.57
CA CYS A 534 33.76 11.95 5.91
C CYS A 534 35.14 12.32 6.42
N ASN A 535 36.12 11.40 6.33
CA ASN A 535 37.49 11.68 6.80
C ASN A 535 38.10 12.87 6.08
N ALA A 536 37.95 12.95 4.76
CA ALA A 536 38.60 14.02 3.95
C ALA A 536 37.92 15.39 4.22
N PHE A 537 36.58 15.45 4.24
CA PHE A 537 35.86 16.71 4.45
C PHE A 537 35.99 17.20 5.90
N HIS A 538 35.94 16.32 6.88
CA HIS A 538 36.09 16.67 8.31
C HIS A 538 37.52 17.18 8.59
N ALA A 539 38.55 16.64 7.94
CA ALA A 539 39.91 17.16 8.05
C ALA A 539 40.01 18.63 7.59
N ALA A 540 39.11 19.08 6.72
CA ALA A 540 38.97 20.47 6.27
C ALA A 540 37.89 21.28 7.02
N GLY A 541 37.28 20.73 8.06
CA GLY A 541 36.21 21.35 8.82
C GLY A 541 34.91 21.52 8.05
N LYS A 542 34.64 20.69 7.03
CA LYS A 542 33.48 20.75 6.15
C LYS A 542 32.48 19.63 6.47
N PRO A 543 31.20 19.92 6.50
CA PRO A 543 30.17 18.93 6.89
C PRO A 543 29.88 17.92 5.78
N VAL A 544 29.49 16.71 6.22
CA VAL A 544 29.05 15.61 5.35
C VAL A 544 27.65 15.16 5.76
N ILE A 545 26.76 15.09 4.78
CA ILE A 545 25.38 14.65 4.94
C ILE A 545 25.17 13.33 4.18
N VAL A 546 24.54 12.34 4.80
CA VAL A 546 24.10 11.13 4.09
C VAL A 546 22.60 11.19 3.85
N ILE A 547 22.20 10.92 2.61
CA ILE A 547 20.80 10.77 2.19
C ILE A 547 20.50 9.30 1.94
N ILE A 548 19.51 8.75 2.61
CA ILE A 548 19.03 7.38 2.38
C ILE A 548 17.84 7.47 1.45
N ASN A 549 18.01 7.04 0.20
CA ASN A 549 16.95 6.98 -0.82
C ASN A 549 16.53 5.51 -1.01
N SER A 550 15.70 5.00 -0.10
CA SER A 550 15.36 3.58 0.00
C SER A 550 13.86 3.38 0.19
N GLY A 551 13.31 2.30 -0.37
CA GLY A 551 11.91 1.92 -0.14
C GLY A 551 11.64 1.29 1.25
N SER A 552 12.68 0.91 1.98
CA SER A 552 12.56 0.28 3.30
C SER A 552 13.83 0.53 4.14
N VAL A 553 13.87 -0.01 5.35
CA VAL A 553 14.97 0.11 6.31
C VAL A 553 16.29 -0.45 5.75
N ILE A 554 17.39 0.22 6.04
CA ILE A 554 18.75 -0.29 5.81
C ILE A 554 19.54 -0.29 7.11
N GLU A 555 20.62 -1.06 7.16
CA GLU A 555 21.56 -1.06 8.27
C GLU A 555 22.24 0.32 8.38
N THR A 556 22.26 0.88 9.59
CA THR A 556 22.88 2.18 9.86
C THR A 556 23.89 2.16 11.00
N ALA A 557 23.86 1.14 11.85
CA ALA A 557 24.65 1.11 13.09
C ALA A 557 26.15 1.10 12.82
N SER A 558 26.61 0.48 11.73
CA SER A 558 28.04 0.36 11.40
C SER A 558 28.66 1.66 10.86
N TRP A 559 27.87 2.57 10.31
CA TRP A 559 28.37 3.75 9.61
C TRP A 559 27.79 5.09 10.08
N SER A 560 26.67 5.10 10.79
CA SER A 560 26.00 6.34 11.23
C SER A 560 26.86 7.24 12.12
N GLY A 561 27.95 6.72 12.65
CA GLY A 561 28.95 7.48 13.38
C GLY A 561 29.70 8.51 12.55
N TYR A 562 29.92 8.26 11.24
CA TYR A 562 30.74 9.09 10.38
C TYR A 562 30.10 10.43 9.97
N PRO A 563 28.91 10.49 9.32
CA PRO A 563 28.37 11.75 8.80
C PRO A 563 27.87 12.66 9.92
N ASP A 564 27.79 13.97 9.63
CA ASP A 564 27.25 14.97 10.55
C ASP A 564 25.73 14.95 10.63
N ALA A 565 25.09 14.67 9.49
CA ALA A 565 23.63 14.52 9.43
C ALA A 565 23.22 13.35 8.54
N ILE A 566 22.07 12.76 8.84
CA ILE A 566 21.45 11.67 8.08
C ILE A 566 19.99 11.99 7.86
N LEU A 567 19.56 11.99 6.60
CA LEU A 567 18.16 12.12 6.18
C LEU A 567 17.69 10.81 5.55
N CYS A 568 16.61 10.24 6.07
CA CYS A 568 15.91 9.16 5.40
C CYS A 568 14.85 9.77 4.47
N ALA A 569 15.19 9.83 3.18
CA ALA A 569 14.32 10.43 2.17
C ALA A 569 13.26 9.46 1.65
N TRP A 570 13.37 8.17 1.97
CA TRP A 570 12.56 7.12 1.36
C TRP A 570 12.66 7.17 -0.18
N GLN A 571 11.56 6.91 -0.89
CA GLN A 571 11.39 7.21 -2.32
C GLN A 571 10.29 8.29 -2.43
N PRO A 572 10.69 9.56 -2.57
CA PRO A 572 9.82 10.70 -2.26
C PRO A 572 9.03 11.26 -3.44
N GLY A 573 8.86 10.47 -4.51
CA GLY A 573 8.16 10.92 -5.70
C GLY A 573 8.98 11.82 -6.62
N GLU A 574 8.30 12.43 -7.60
CA GLU A 574 8.96 13.20 -8.67
C GLU A 574 9.66 14.47 -8.20
N GLU A 575 9.29 15.00 -7.03
CA GLU A 575 9.85 16.24 -6.44
C GLU A 575 10.96 15.99 -5.39
N GLY A 576 11.51 14.79 -5.34
CA GLY A 576 12.41 14.35 -4.27
C GLY A 576 13.62 15.25 -4.02
N GLY A 577 14.38 15.62 -5.05
CA GLY A 577 15.54 16.49 -4.93
C GLY A 577 15.17 17.90 -4.42
N ASN A 578 14.05 18.46 -4.85
CA ASN A 578 13.54 19.74 -4.35
C ASN A 578 13.17 19.65 -2.87
N SER A 579 12.49 18.56 -2.48
CA SER A 579 12.05 18.32 -1.09
C SER A 579 13.24 18.18 -0.14
N ILE A 580 14.28 17.48 -0.56
CA ILE A 580 15.53 17.36 0.22
C ILE A 580 16.20 18.73 0.33
N ALA A 581 16.32 19.48 -0.77
CA ALA A 581 16.93 20.81 -0.77
C ALA A 581 16.19 21.79 0.15
N ASP A 582 14.86 21.73 0.23
CA ASP A 582 14.05 22.54 1.16
C ASP A 582 14.40 22.25 2.65
N LEU A 583 14.71 20.98 2.98
CA LEU A 583 15.17 20.60 4.32
C LEU A 583 16.62 21.05 4.56
N LEU A 584 17.54 20.78 3.64
CA LEU A 584 18.93 21.15 3.78
C LEU A 584 19.15 22.65 4.01
N THR A 585 18.37 23.48 3.31
CA THR A 585 18.41 24.94 3.42
C THR A 585 17.60 25.51 4.59
N GLY A 586 16.83 24.68 5.28
CA GLY A 586 15.96 25.14 6.36
C GLY A 586 14.74 25.93 5.92
N LYS A 587 14.41 25.90 4.63
CA LYS A 587 13.14 26.46 4.11
C LYS A 587 11.95 25.75 4.72
N VAL A 588 12.09 24.46 5.01
CA VAL A 588 11.13 23.66 5.79
C VAL A 588 11.88 22.99 6.95
N ASN A 589 11.26 22.96 8.13
CA ASN A 589 11.80 22.26 9.28
C ASN A 589 11.31 20.80 9.27
N PRO A 590 12.20 19.80 9.40
CA PRO A 590 11.80 18.38 9.49
C PRO A 590 10.78 18.14 10.60
N SER A 591 9.77 17.35 10.29
CA SER A 591 8.71 16.98 11.27
C SER A 591 8.25 15.53 11.11
N ALA A 592 8.90 14.77 10.24
CA ALA A 592 8.60 13.37 10.00
C ALA A 592 9.06 12.48 11.15
N LYS A 593 8.38 11.34 11.33
CA LYS A 593 8.74 10.30 12.29
C LYS A 593 8.75 8.92 11.61
N LEU A 594 9.68 8.06 12.01
CA LEU A 594 9.78 6.70 11.50
C LEU A 594 8.49 5.90 11.76
N THR A 595 8.14 5.08 10.80
CA THR A 595 6.95 4.21 10.83
C THR A 595 7.28 2.76 11.16
N MET A 596 8.56 2.48 11.37
CA MET A 596 9.08 1.17 11.74
C MET A 596 10.36 1.33 12.57
N THR A 597 10.61 0.33 13.39
CA THR A 597 11.85 0.20 14.14
C THR A 597 13.02 -0.09 13.22
N TRP A 598 14.15 0.58 13.39
CA TRP A 598 15.39 0.29 12.70
C TRP A 598 16.28 -0.58 13.58
N PRO A 599 16.44 -1.87 13.28
CA PRO A 599 17.28 -2.76 14.05
C PRO A 599 18.74 -2.45 13.84
N ILE A 600 19.61 -2.97 14.70
CA ILE A 600 21.06 -2.93 14.48
C ILE A 600 21.45 -3.90 13.36
N ALA A 601 20.85 -5.09 13.35
CA ALA A 601 21.03 -6.09 12.30
C ALA A 601 19.66 -6.65 11.87
N ALA A 602 19.52 -7.10 10.62
CA ALA A 602 18.27 -7.70 10.14
C ALA A 602 17.84 -8.90 10.98
N THR A 603 18.80 -9.66 11.50
CA THR A 603 18.59 -10.83 12.36
C THR A 603 18.07 -10.50 13.76
N ASP A 604 18.04 -9.23 14.17
CA ASP A 604 17.45 -8.82 15.44
C ASP A 604 15.92 -8.90 15.42
N HIS A 605 15.30 -8.87 14.26
CA HIS A 605 13.87 -9.13 14.10
C HIS A 605 13.57 -10.60 14.34
N PRO A 606 12.63 -10.95 15.23
CA PRO A 606 12.28 -12.34 15.49
C PRO A 606 11.72 -13.04 14.25
N SER A 607 11.01 -12.30 13.39
CA SER A 607 10.48 -12.81 12.12
C SER A 607 11.55 -13.25 11.12
N THR A 608 12.81 -12.79 11.23
CA THR A 608 13.87 -13.15 10.27
C THR A 608 14.24 -14.64 10.35
N GLN A 609 13.97 -15.31 11.47
CA GLN A 609 14.17 -16.76 11.61
C GLN A 609 13.22 -17.58 10.71
N ASN A 610 12.06 -16.99 10.37
CA ASN A 610 11.01 -17.61 9.57
C ASN A 610 10.76 -16.83 8.26
N PHE A 611 11.76 -16.14 7.72
CA PHE A 611 11.62 -15.30 6.54
C PHE A 611 12.73 -15.63 5.52
N PRO A 612 12.42 -15.85 4.23
CA PRO A 612 11.11 -15.78 3.57
C PRO A 612 10.36 -17.13 3.53
N GLY A 613 10.43 -17.90 4.54
CA GLY A 613 9.78 -19.21 4.75
C GLY A 613 10.22 -19.77 6.09
N ASN A 614 9.69 -20.91 6.49
CA ASN A 614 10.07 -21.52 7.78
C ASN A 614 11.43 -22.27 7.69
N ILE A 615 12.42 -21.56 7.14
CA ILE A 615 13.82 -21.95 7.02
C ILE A 615 14.69 -20.75 7.39
N ASP A 616 15.86 -21.03 7.94
CA ASP A 616 16.79 -19.94 8.18
C ASP A 616 17.32 -19.35 6.86
N PHE A 617 17.58 -18.05 6.90
CA PHE A 617 18.00 -17.27 5.74
C PHE A 617 19.26 -17.86 5.05
N TYR A 618 20.20 -18.35 5.79
CA TYR A 618 21.46 -18.87 5.23
C TYR A 618 21.22 -20.17 4.44
N SER A 619 20.42 -21.10 4.98
CA SER A 619 20.01 -22.31 4.28
C SER A 619 19.27 -21.98 2.98
N PHE A 620 18.43 -20.94 2.99
CA PHE A 620 17.74 -20.44 1.80
C PHE A 620 18.73 -19.92 0.74
N GLN A 621 19.73 -19.13 1.14
CA GLN A 621 20.74 -18.60 0.23
C GLN A 621 21.65 -19.72 -0.32
N GLU A 622 22.02 -20.69 0.49
CA GLU A 622 22.84 -21.83 0.05
C GLU A 622 22.13 -22.69 -0.99
N ALA A 623 20.81 -22.86 -0.85
CA ALA A 623 20.03 -23.67 -1.80
C ALA A 623 19.92 -23.07 -3.20
N LYS A 624 20.23 -21.80 -3.39
CA LYS A 624 20.30 -21.07 -4.70
C LYS A 624 19.21 -21.46 -5.70
N GLY A 625 17.97 -21.56 -5.24
CA GLY A 625 16.81 -21.82 -6.10
C GLY A 625 16.45 -23.29 -6.31
N ASN A 626 17.15 -24.23 -5.69
CA ASN A 626 16.68 -25.63 -5.65
C ASN A 626 15.62 -25.82 -4.56
N LYS A 627 14.41 -25.34 -4.86
CA LYS A 627 13.27 -25.29 -3.93
C LYS A 627 12.83 -26.67 -3.43
N ALA A 628 13.06 -27.74 -4.21
CA ALA A 628 12.69 -29.11 -3.86
C ALA A 628 13.56 -29.67 -2.71
N ALA A 629 14.68 -29.03 -2.39
CA ALA A 629 15.60 -29.47 -1.34
C ALA A 629 15.34 -28.84 0.04
N LEU A 630 14.35 -27.93 0.15
CA LEU A 630 14.10 -27.15 1.37
C LEU A 630 12.75 -27.50 1.99
N PRO A 631 12.70 -28.43 2.95
CA PRO A 631 11.46 -28.71 3.68
C PRO A 631 11.02 -27.47 4.48
N GLY A 632 9.71 -27.15 4.41
CA GLY A 632 9.15 -26.00 5.11
C GLY A 632 9.28 -24.66 4.39
N TYR A 633 9.65 -24.67 3.12
CA TYR A 633 9.79 -23.45 2.32
C TYR A 633 8.45 -22.89 1.85
N ASP A 634 7.42 -23.72 1.73
CA ASP A 634 6.08 -23.41 1.26
C ASP A 634 5.15 -22.81 2.33
N TYR A 635 5.67 -22.62 3.54
CA TYR A 635 4.96 -21.93 4.62
C TYR A 635 5.89 -21.05 5.45
N THR A 636 5.32 -20.09 6.15
CA THR A 636 6.00 -19.29 7.16
C THR A 636 5.17 -19.22 8.43
N ASN A 637 5.81 -19.52 9.58
CA ASN A 637 5.18 -19.39 10.88
C ASN A 637 5.37 -17.96 11.39
N HIS A 638 4.31 -17.35 11.89
CA HIS A 638 4.38 -16.09 12.62
C HIS A 638 4.57 -16.37 14.12
N ASP A 639 5.71 -17.00 14.45
CA ASP A 639 5.99 -17.42 15.82
C ASP A 639 6.24 -16.22 16.77
N GLU A 640 6.58 -15.05 16.22
CA GLU A 640 6.66 -13.80 16.96
C GLU A 640 5.31 -13.30 17.48
N ASP A 641 4.19 -13.78 16.92
CA ASP A 641 2.83 -13.48 17.33
C ASP A 641 2.55 -11.97 17.38
N ILE A 642 2.14 -11.46 18.54
CA ILE A 642 1.86 -10.02 18.75
C ILE A 642 3.13 -9.17 18.82
N TYR A 643 4.30 -9.76 18.86
CA TYR A 643 5.59 -9.08 19.05
C TYR A 643 6.26 -8.74 17.73
N VAL A 644 5.59 -7.93 16.90
CA VAL A 644 6.13 -7.36 15.66
C VAL A 644 6.66 -5.94 15.92
N GLY A 645 7.80 -5.61 15.34
CA GLY A 645 8.40 -4.28 15.41
C GLY A 645 8.67 -3.81 16.84
N TYR A 646 8.33 -2.54 17.16
CA TYR A 646 8.59 -1.96 18.49
C TYR A 646 7.94 -2.75 19.63
N ARG A 647 6.82 -3.46 19.35
CA ARG A 647 6.19 -4.33 20.36
C ARG A 647 7.17 -5.40 20.86
N TYR A 648 7.99 -5.95 19.97
CA TYR A 648 9.07 -6.85 20.33
C TYR A 648 10.23 -6.10 20.99
N PHE A 649 10.80 -5.14 20.29
CA PHE A 649 12.04 -4.48 20.71
C PHE A 649 11.90 -3.80 22.08
N ASP A 650 10.74 -3.21 22.38
CA ASP A 650 10.49 -2.50 23.64
C ASP A 650 10.08 -3.48 24.76
N SER A 651 9.27 -4.52 24.48
CA SER A 651 8.87 -5.52 25.48
C SER A 651 10.04 -6.42 25.92
N PHE A 652 10.98 -6.70 25.01
CA PHE A 652 12.15 -7.55 25.28
C PHE A 652 13.42 -6.73 25.55
N ASN A 653 13.31 -5.42 25.64
CA ASN A 653 14.41 -4.50 25.96
C ASN A 653 15.61 -4.66 25.03
N LYS A 654 15.35 -4.83 23.71
CA LYS A 654 16.38 -5.01 22.68
C LYS A 654 16.88 -3.66 22.19
N ASN A 655 18.18 -3.56 21.93
CA ASN A 655 18.77 -2.39 21.32
C ASN A 655 18.30 -2.21 19.87
N VAL A 656 18.20 -0.94 19.45
CA VAL A 656 17.83 -0.55 18.08
C VAL A 656 18.69 0.61 17.62
N ALA A 657 18.89 0.75 16.31
CA ALA A 657 19.54 1.93 15.75
C ALA A 657 18.64 3.17 15.91
N TYR A 658 17.35 3.04 15.57
CA TYR A 658 16.33 4.06 15.81
C TYR A 658 15.01 3.41 16.22
N PRO A 659 14.33 3.93 17.27
CA PRO A 659 13.06 3.37 17.70
C PRO A 659 11.91 3.80 16.77
N PHE A 660 10.80 3.08 16.84
CA PHE A 660 9.54 3.46 16.19
C PHE A 660 9.11 4.87 16.62
N GLY A 661 8.63 5.68 15.69
CA GLY A 661 8.19 7.04 15.95
C GLY A 661 9.31 8.07 16.09
N TYR A 662 10.59 7.68 15.91
CA TYR A 662 11.73 8.57 16.01
C TYR A 662 11.86 9.51 14.82
N GLY A 663 12.30 10.74 15.08
CA GLY A 663 12.67 11.73 14.07
C GLY A 663 13.00 13.06 14.75
N LEU A 664 14.03 13.75 14.23
CA LEU A 664 14.52 15.02 14.76
C LEU A 664 13.87 16.22 14.06
N SER A 665 13.99 17.38 14.71
CA SER A 665 13.60 18.69 14.18
C SER A 665 14.72 19.72 14.39
N TYR A 666 14.69 20.82 13.65
CA TYR A 666 15.61 21.96 13.88
C TYR A 666 15.17 22.82 15.08
N THR A 667 14.06 22.48 15.73
CA THR A 667 13.56 23.13 16.93
C THR A 667 13.31 22.12 18.04
N THR A 668 12.95 22.59 19.24
CA THR A 668 12.65 21.74 20.38
C THR A 668 11.23 21.99 20.88
N PHE A 669 10.63 20.97 21.49
CA PHE A 669 9.26 21.03 21.99
C PHE A 669 9.16 20.57 23.45
N GLU A 670 8.33 21.26 24.21
CA GLU A 670 7.93 20.91 25.57
C GLU A 670 6.55 20.29 25.54
N TYR A 671 6.36 19.22 26.29
CA TYR A 671 5.10 18.53 26.51
C TYR A 671 4.60 18.85 27.92
N SER A 672 3.44 19.45 28.03
CA SER A 672 2.90 19.91 29.32
C SER A 672 1.40 19.67 29.43
N LYS A 673 0.89 19.77 30.68
CA LYS A 673 -0.53 19.63 31.04
C LYS A 673 -1.17 18.35 30.49
N PRO A 674 -0.55 17.17 30.68
CA PRO A 674 -1.14 15.91 30.24
C PRO A 674 -2.41 15.66 31.08
N ALA A 675 -3.48 15.22 30.41
CA ALA A 675 -4.72 14.84 31.05
C ALA A 675 -5.40 13.70 30.33
N VAL A 676 -6.05 12.81 31.06
CA VAL A 676 -6.90 11.75 30.51
C VAL A 676 -8.28 11.84 31.15
N LYS A 677 -9.31 11.75 30.31
CA LYS A 677 -10.72 11.71 30.74
C LYS A 677 -11.38 10.48 30.13
N VAL A 678 -12.08 9.72 30.97
CA VAL A 678 -12.88 8.55 30.54
C VAL A 678 -14.36 8.90 30.71
N ASN A 679 -15.13 8.75 29.64
CA ASN A 679 -16.57 8.98 29.63
C ASN A 679 -17.25 7.81 28.92
N GLY A 680 -17.76 6.86 29.71
CA GLY A 680 -18.25 5.59 29.16
C GLY A 680 -17.11 4.83 28.46
N ASP A 681 -17.26 4.58 27.17
CA ASP A 681 -16.23 3.90 26.39
C ASP A 681 -15.26 4.88 25.68
N LEU A 682 -15.59 6.17 25.65
CA LEU A 682 -14.73 7.19 25.05
C LEU A 682 -13.63 7.62 26.03
N ILE A 683 -12.40 7.55 25.59
CA ILE A 683 -11.19 7.99 26.29
C ILE A 683 -10.62 9.19 25.53
N THR A 684 -10.39 10.27 26.22
CA THR A 684 -9.81 11.51 25.65
C THR A 684 -8.52 11.83 26.37
N VAL A 685 -7.42 11.89 25.63
CA VAL A 685 -6.10 12.31 26.10
C VAL A 685 -5.81 13.71 25.56
N ASN A 686 -5.44 14.63 26.44
CA ASN A 686 -5.01 15.98 26.08
C ASN A 686 -3.55 16.18 26.45
N ILE A 687 -2.83 16.91 25.59
CA ILE A 687 -1.44 17.31 25.81
C ILE A 687 -1.19 18.67 25.17
N THR A 688 -0.53 19.57 25.85
CA THR A 688 -0.10 20.86 25.29
C THR A 688 1.34 20.76 24.83
N ILE A 689 1.57 21.02 23.54
CA ILE A 689 2.88 21.08 22.91
C ILE A 689 3.27 22.55 22.72
N LYS A 690 4.47 22.93 23.18
CA LYS A 690 5.04 24.27 23.02
C LYS A 690 6.36 24.19 22.27
N ASN A 691 6.52 25.03 21.26
CA ASN A 691 7.81 25.21 20.60
C ASN A 691 8.73 26.04 21.50
N THR A 692 9.76 25.43 22.03
CA THR A 692 10.75 26.05 22.94
C THR A 692 12.05 26.45 22.24
N GLY A 693 12.19 26.11 20.97
CA GLY A 693 13.37 26.42 20.17
C GLY A 693 13.27 27.76 19.43
N LYS A 694 14.09 27.91 18.39
CA LYS A 694 14.29 29.20 17.68
C LYS A 694 13.67 29.25 16.28
N VAL A 695 13.22 28.14 15.75
CA VAL A 695 12.61 28.03 14.40
C VAL A 695 11.18 27.52 14.53
N ALA A 696 10.31 27.92 13.61
CA ALA A 696 8.96 27.34 13.52
C ALA A 696 9.03 25.87 13.16
N GLY A 697 8.10 25.07 13.69
CA GLY A 697 8.08 23.64 13.45
C GLY A 697 6.80 22.95 13.88
N LYS A 698 6.65 21.69 13.47
CA LYS A 698 5.53 20.83 13.84
C LYS A 698 6.04 19.66 14.69
N GLU A 699 5.23 19.20 15.63
CA GLU A 699 5.53 18.02 16.45
C GLU A 699 4.38 17.02 16.41
N ILE A 700 4.70 15.74 16.65
CA ILE A 700 3.75 14.65 16.68
C ILE A 700 3.71 14.07 18.09
N ALA A 701 2.59 14.26 18.78
CA ALA A 701 2.33 13.60 20.05
C ALA A 701 1.80 12.18 19.78
N GLN A 702 2.52 11.17 20.28
CA GLN A 702 2.22 9.75 20.14
C GLN A 702 1.74 9.23 21.50
N VAL A 703 0.56 8.62 21.56
CA VAL A 703 -0.01 8.07 22.78
C VAL A 703 0.15 6.55 22.78
N TYR A 704 1.07 6.07 23.58
CA TYR A 704 1.26 4.65 23.86
C TYR A 704 0.51 4.28 25.13
N VAL A 705 -0.12 3.12 25.13
CA VAL A 705 -0.88 2.64 26.28
C VAL A 705 -0.24 1.38 26.82
N ALA A 706 0.21 1.45 28.09
CA ALA A 706 0.60 0.29 28.86
C ALA A 706 -0.61 -0.20 29.65
N ALA A 707 -1.11 -1.38 29.29
CA ALA A 707 -2.23 -2.02 29.95
C ALA A 707 -1.78 -2.72 31.24
N PRO A 708 -2.68 -2.93 32.22
CA PRO A 708 -2.36 -3.68 33.43
C PRO A 708 -2.01 -5.13 33.10
N ALA A 709 -1.20 -5.76 33.94
CA ALA A 709 -1.06 -7.20 33.92
C ALA A 709 -2.43 -7.87 34.15
N GLY A 710 -2.75 -8.86 33.36
CA GLY A 710 -4.03 -9.54 33.35
C GLY A 710 -3.92 -10.99 32.89
N ASN A 711 -5.05 -11.55 32.47
CA ASN A 711 -5.11 -12.95 32.00
C ASN A 711 -4.55 -13.11 30.59
N ILE A 712 -4.57 -12.02 29.79
CA ILE A 712 -4.06 -12.00 28.42
C ILE A 712 -2.72 -11.27 28.43
N GLU A 713 -1.67 -11.93 27.94
CA GLU A 713 -0.34 -11.32 27.80
C GLU A 713 -0.39 -10.15 26.82
N LYS A 714 0.35 -9.08 27.10
CA LYS A 714 0.36 -7.85 26.28
C LYS A 714 1.79 -7.34 26.08
N PRO A 715 2.07 -6.63 24.98
CA PRO A 715 3.30 -5.86 24.85
C PRO A 715 3.45 -4.84 25.98
N SER A 716 4.67 -4.39 26.24
CA SER A 716 4.96 -3.40 27.28
C SER A 716 4.12 -2.13 27.12
N HIS A 717 3.89 -1.74 25.88
CA HIS A 717 2.96 -0.68 25.49
C HIS A 717 2.63 -0.78 23.99
N GLU A 718 1.57 -0.10 23.58
CA GLU A 718 1.12 -0.07 22.19
C GLU A 718 0.63 1.33 21.79
N LEU A 719 0.93 1.76 20.58
CA LEU A 719 0.38 3.00 20.02
C LEU A 719 -1.15 2.88 19.89
N LYS A 720 -1.87 3.79 20.55
CA LYS A 720 -3.34 3.82 20.54
C LYS A 720 -3.91 5.15 20.05
N GLY A 721 -3.04 6.13 19.79
CA GLY A 721 -3.44 7.39 19.19
C GLY A 721 -2.25 8.31 18.89
N PHE A 722 -2.47 9.24 17.98
CA PHE A 722 -1.48 10.29 17.68
C PHE A 722 -2.18 11.55 17.16
N ALA A 723 -1.49 12.67 17.26
CA ALA A 723 -1.88 13.91 16.61
C ALA A 723 -0.66 14.77 16.29
N LYS A 724 -0.71 15.47 15.15
CA LYS A 724 0.34 16.40 14.71
C LYS A 724 -0.11 17.83 14.95
N THR A 725 0.78 18.69 15.46
CA THR A 725 0.48 20.11 15.64
C THR A 725 0.39 20.82 14.28
N ARG A 726 -0.29 21.95 14.25
CA ARG A 726 0.00 22.96 13.23
C ARG A 726 1.47 23.41 13.34
N GLU A 727 1.94 24.19 12.39
CA GLU A 727 3.26 24.82 12.55
C GLU A 727 3.23 25.84 13.70
N LEU A 728 4.08 25.63 14.69
CA LEU A 728 4.22 26.48 15.87
C LEU A 728 5.44 27.36 15.72
N LYS A 729 5.28 28.68 15.79
CA LYS A 729 6.40 29.62 15.89
C LYS A 729 7.10 29.47 17.25
N PRO A 730 8.36 29.98 17.40
CA PRO A 730 9.02 30.02 18.69
C PRO A 730 8.14 30.62 19.78
N GLY A 731 7.96 29.88 20.88
CA GLY A 731 7.13 30.25 22.02
C GLY A 731 5.64 29.93 21.88
N GLU A 732 5.13 29.60 20.69
CA GLU A 732 3.72 29.21 20.49
C GLU A 732 3.43 27.82 21.05
N SER A 733 2.18 27.62 21.43
CA SER A 733 1.68 26.33 21.95
C SER A 733 0.38 25.93 21.27
N GLU A 734 0.11 24.63 21.27
CA GLU A 734 -1.16 24.04 20.87
C GLU A 734 -1.52 22.90 21.83
N THR A 735 -2.81 22.78 22.15
CA THR A 735 -3.31 21.63 22.92
C THR A 735 -3.93 20.64 21.95
N LEU A 736 -3.32 19.46 21.88
CA LEU A 736 -3.81 18.34 21.07
C LEU A 736 -4.80 17.52 21.90
N THR A 737 -5.87 17.10 21.25
CA THR A 737 -6.89 16.21 21.80
C THR A 737 -6.90 14.90 20.99
N ILE A 738 -6.59 13.79 21.64
CA ILE A 738 -6.49 12.46 21.02
C ILE A 738 -7.58 11.59 21.64
N GLN A 739 -8.47 11.08 20.80
CA GLN A 739 -9.60 10.25 21.22
C GLN A 739 -9.43 8.80 20.79
N MET A 740 -9.88 7.89 21.62
CA MET A 740 -9.91 6.45 21.38
C MET A 740 -11.07 5.81 22.16
N GLN A 741 -11.50 4.65 21.72
CA GLN A 741 -12.51 3.86 22.43
C GLN A 741 -11.85 2.79 23.29
N LYS A 742 -12.54 2.27 24.32
CA LYS A 742 -12.06 1.10 25.06
C LYS A 742 -11.77 -0.09 24.13
N ARG A 743 -12.57 -0.26 23.08
CA ARG A 743 -12.37 -1.26 22.04
C ARG A 743 -10.99 -1.19 21.38
N ASP A 744 -10.42 0.01 21.23
CA ASP A 744 -9.09 0.22 20.65
C ASP A 744 -7.96 -0.27 21.57
N LEU A 745 -8.24 -0.40 22.88
CA LEU A 745 -7.32 -0.91 23.88
C LEU A 745 -7.46 -2.43 24.11
N ALA A 746 -8.45 -3.06 23.47
CA ALA A 746 -8.74 -4.48 23.65
C ALA A 746 -7.67 -5.38 23.05
N SER A 747 -7.40 -6.49 23.73
CA SER A 747 -6.69 -7.65 23.19
C SER A 747 -7.70 -8.71 22.75
N PHE A 748 -7.31 -9.58 21.84
CA PHE A 748 -8.15 -10.66 21.38
C PHE A 748 -8.02 -11.90 22.29
N ASP A 749 -9.13 -12.29 22.89
CA ASP A 749 -9.25 -13.50 23.70
C ASP A 749 -9.68 -14.66 22.79
N GLU A 750 -8.71 -15.48 22.39
CA GLU A 750 -8.94 -16.61 21.48
C GLU A 750 -9.87 -17.68 22.11
N ALA A 751 -9.75 -17.88 23.41
CA ALA A 751 -10.53 -18.92 24.11
C ALA A 751 -12.03 -18.60 24.08
N ASN A 752 -12.38 -17.32 24.12
CA ASN A 752 -13.77 -16.87 24.16
C ASN A 752 -14.22 -16.20 22.85
N SER A 753 -13.37 -16.10 21.83
CA SER A 753 -13.63 -15.42 20.55
C SER A 753 -14.22 -14.02 20.77
N GLN A 754 -13.48 -13.18 21.48
CA GLN A 754 -13.92 -11.82 21.81
C GLN A 754 -12.76 -10.85 21.91
N TRP A 755 -13.04 -9.60 21.63
CA TRP A 755 -12.19 -8.49 22.05
C TRP A 755 -12.44 -8.21 23.51
N MET A 756 -11.37 -7.98 24.29
CA MET A 756 -11.45 -7.77 25.72
C MET A 756 -10.50 -6.67 26.19
N THR A 757 -11.05 -5.63 26.80
CA THR A 757 -10.31 -4.66 27.60
C THR A 757 -10.51 -5.04 29.06
N GLU A 758 -9.46 -5.54 29.72
CA GLU A 758 -9.53 -5.97 31.13
C GLU A 758 -9.69 -4.76 32.03
N ALA A 759 -10.44 -4.91 33.11
CA ALA A 759 -10.56 -3.87 34.13
C ALA A 759 -9.22 -3.63 34.84
N GLY A 760 -8.83 -2.38 35.01
CA GLY A 760 -7.58 -2.07 35.70
C GLY A 760 -7.08 -0.65 35.48
N GLN A 761 -5.84 -0.40 35.93
CA GLN A 761 -5.15 0.86 35.79
C GLN A 761 -4.32 0.87 34.51
N TYR A 762 -4.66 1.74 33.60
CA TYR A 762 -3.96 1.94 32.31
C TYR A 762 -3.06 3.16 32.40
N ALA A 763 -1.83 3.06 31.87
CA ALA A 763 -0.91 4.19 31.76
C ALA A 763 -0.89 4.69 30.30
N PHE A 764 -1.30 5.94 30.12
CA PHE A 764 -1.25 6.64 28.83
C PHE A 764 0.06 7.42 28.77
N GLN A 765 1.00 6.91 28.02
CA GLN A 765 2.36 7.41 27.83
C GLN A 765 2.41 8.26 26.57
N ILE A 766 2.62 9.56 26.74
CA ILE A 766 2.66 10.51 25.63
C ILE A 766 4.12 10.78 25.30
N GLY A 767 4.54 10.47 24.10
CA GLY A 767 5.93 10.52 23.68
C GLY A 767 6.14 11.18 22.32
N ALA A 768 7.41 11.45 22.03
CA ALA A 768 7.93 11.84 20.73
C ALA A 768 8.43 10.62 19.90
N SER A 769 8.50 9.45 20.52
CA SER A 769 8.74 8.13 19.93
C SER A 769 8.33 7.05 20.95
N SER A 770 8.40 5.77 20.58
CA SER A 770 8.09 4.66 21.51
C SER A 770 9.03 4.64 22.74
N ARG A 771 10.22 5.21 22.62
CA ARG A 771 11.23 5.25 23.70
C ARG A 771 11.49 6.64 24.27
N ASP A 772 10.92 7.69 23.70
CA ASP A 772 11.02 9.06 24.20
C ASP A 772 9.69 9.51 24.80
N ILE A 773 9.34 8.92 25.95
CA ILE A 773 8.11 9.24 26.70
C ILE A 773 8.32 10.52 27.47
N ARG A 774 7.52 11.55 27.19
CA ARG A 774 7.60 12.90 27.75
C ARG A 774 6.61 13.14 28.89
N ALA A 775 5.49 12.43 28.89
CA ALA A 775 4.47 12.55 29.93
C ALA A 775 3.72 11.23 30.09
N THR A 776 3.23 10.98 31.32
CA THR A 776 2.38 9.80 31.57
C THR A 776 1.21 10.21 32.44
N VAL A 777 0.01 9.79 32.08
CA VAL A 777 -1.21 9.96 32.88
C VAL A 777 -1.91 8.62 33.00
N ASN A 778 -2.58 8.40 34.13
CA ASN A 778 -3.20 7.12 34.42
C ASN A 778 -4.72 7.25 34.50
N ALA A 779 -5.43 6.24 34.02
CA ALA A 779 -6.87 6.12 34.21
C ALA A 779 -7.25 4.67 34.55
N LYS A 780 -8.25 4.53 35.42
CA LYS A 780 -8.86 3.25 35.73
C LYS A 780 -9.97 2.98 34.70
N LEU A 781 -9.89 1.86 34.01
CA LEU A 781 -10.92 1.42 33.08
C LEU A 781 -11.73 0.27 33.67
N THR A 782 -13.01 0.22 33.31
CA THR A 782 -13.85 -0.95 33.52
C THR A 782 -13.71 -1.90 32.34
N GLU A 783 -14.05 -3.15 32.55
CA GLU A 783 -14.04 -4.16 31.51
C GLU A 783 -14.91 -3.76 30.30
N TYR A 784 -14.48 -4.15 29.13
CA TYR A 784 -15.22 -4.10 27.87
C TYR A 784 -15.04 -5.42 27.15
N THR A 785 -16.11 -5.97 26.57
CA THR A 785 -16.06 -7.18 25.74
C THR A 785 -16.91 -7.02 24.50
N GLU A 786 -16.43 -7.59 23.37
CA GLU A 786 -17.15 -7.64 22.09
C GLU A 786 -16.94 -9.02 21.47
N LYS A 787 -18.00 -9.81 21.35
CA LYS A 787 -17.97 -11.11 20.70
C LYS A 787 -17.83 -10.96 19.20
N VAL A 788 -17.06 -11.86 18.58
CA VAL A 788 -16.84 -11.94 17.13
C VAL A 788 -16.86 -13.39 16.68
N SER A 789 -16.80 -13.61 15.37
CA SER A 789 -16.78 -14.94 14.76
C SER A 789 -15.57 -15.75 15.23
N ASN A 790 -15.78 -17.01 15.62
CA ASN A 790 -14.68 -17.92 15.98
C ASN A 790 -14.15 -18.64 14.74
N VAL A 791 -13.30 -17.96 13.99
CA VAL A 791 -12.79 -18.44 12.70
C VAL A 791 -11.31 -18.13 12.56
N LEU A 792 -10.67 -18.67 11.53
CA LEU A 792 -9.27 -18.45 11.17
C LEU A 792 -8.24 -19.06 12.15
N ALA A 793 -8.64 -20.06 12.95
CA ALA A 793 -7.70 -20.76 13.81
C ALA A 793 -6.61 -21.48 12.98
N PRO A 794 -5.33 -21.41 13.37
CA PRO A 794 -4.27 -22.12 12.67
C PRO A 794 -4.47 -23.64 12.76
N LYS A 795 -4.33 -24.33 11.63
CA LYS A 795 -4.40 -25.82 11.57
C LYS A 795 -3.14 -26.48 12.14
N HIS A 796 -2.06 -25.72 12.25
CA HIS A 796 -0.76 -26.19 12.75
C HIS A 796 -0.41 -25.48 14.05
N LYS A 797 0.26 -26.21 14.95
CA LYS A 797 0.75 -25.61 16.20
C LYS A 797 1.88 -24.62 15.89
N LEU A 798 1.76 -23.41 16.42
CA LEU A 798 2.79 -22.38 16.38
C LEU A 798 3.65 -22.42 17.65
N ASN A 799 4.91 -22.04 17.53
CA ASN A 799 5.82 -21.90 18.66
C ASN A 799 5.87 -20.43 19.13
N ILE A 800 4.75 -19.98 19.65
CA ILE A 800 4.50 -18.57 19.98
C ILE A 800 5.52 -18.03 21.00
N LEU A 801 6.13 -16.90 20.65
CA LEU A 801 6.99 -16.13 21.53
C LEU A 801 6.17 -15.51 22.66
N THR A 802 6.64 -15.67 23.90
CA THR A 802 6.01 -15.07 25.07
C THR A 802 7.04 -14.34 25.93
N ALA A 803 6.67 -13.18 26.51
CA ALA A 803 7.54 -12.42 27.41
C ALA A 803 7.67 -13.11 28.79
N SER A 804 6.72 -13.94 29.16
CA SER A 804 6.69 -14.66 30.45
C SER A 804 7.68 -15.84 30.56
N LYS A 805 8.32 -16.23 29.43
CA LYS A 805 9.33 -17.32 29.39
C LYS A 805 10.78 -16.83 29.53
N LYS A 806 11.02 -15.65 30.11
CA LYS A 806 12.36 -15.14 30.42
C LYS A 806 12.92 -15.74 31.68
#